data_742a19ecd9cd4ea00dd0e0fda0d517a7
#
_entry.id   742a19ecd9cd4ea00dd0e0fda0d517a7
#
_cell.length_a   1.000
_cell.length_b   1.000
_cell.length_c   1.000
_cell.angle_alpha   90.00
_cell.angle_beta   90.00
_cell.angle_gamma   90.00
#
_symmetry.space_group_name_H-M   'P 1'
#
loop_
_entity.id
_entity.type
_entity.pdbx_description
1 polymer ?
#
loop_
_entity_poly.entity_id
_entity_poly.type
_entity_poly.pdbx_seq_one_letter_code
_entity_poly.pdbx_strand_id
1 'polypeptide(L)'
;NIVYVYESNCEGTEQLPMNKFLGGKCKMAKWVYKFEEGNASMRNLLGGKGCNLAEMTGLGMPIPQGFTVTTEACTEYYNCGKTISKEIEDQIFEALAWLEGVNGKKFGDTEDPLLVSVRSGARASMPGMMDTILNLGLNDVAVEGFAKKTGNPRFAYDSYRRFIQMYSDVVMEVPKSYFEKIIDEMKEAKGVTYDTELTADDLKELAEKFKGVYKEAMNGEEFPQEPKDQLMGAVKAVFRSWDNPRAIVYRRMNDIPGDWGTAVNVQTMVFGNKGDTSGTGVAFTRNPSTGEKGIFGEYLINAQGEDVVAGVRTPQPITQLEKDLPECYKQFMDLAMKLENHFHDMQDMEFTIEEGKLYFLQTRNGKRTAPAAIKIACDLVDEGQITPEEAVCRIEAKSLDQLLHPTFDADALKAGEVIGSALPASPGAAAGKVIFTAEEAKEAGIGGKGERVILVRLETSPEDIEGMHAAQGILTVRGGMTSHAAVVARGMGTCCVSGCGEIEIDEEKKEFKLGGYTFHEGDYISLDGTTGKIYKGDIKTNEASVSGDFGRVMGWADEFRTLKVRTNADTPADAKKARELGAEGIGLCRTEHMFFEEDRIAAFREMICSDTVEEREAALDKILPYQQSDFEALYEALEGCPVTIRFLDPPLHEFVPTEEADIKKLADAQGKSVETIKAIIEGLKEFNPMMGHRGCRLAVTYPEIAKMQTKAVIRAAINVKKAHPDWNMVPEIMIPLVCEVKELKNVKEVVVETADAEIAAAGSDLKYSVGTMIEIPRAALTADEIATEAEFFCFGTNDLTQMTFGFSRDDSGKFLDAYYQAKIFESDPFARLDQNGVGKLMDMAVKLGKQTRPDMHLGICGEHGGDPSSVEFCHKLGLDYVSCSPFRVPIARLAAAQAAIANR
;
A
#
# COMPACT_ATOMS: atom_id res chain seq x y z
N ASN A 1 -9.45 -50.62 -7.84
CA ASN A 1 -9.29 -51.70 -6.86
C ASN A 1 -7.83 -52.08 -6.71
N ILE A 2 -7.14 -51.49 -5.74
CA ILE A 2 -6.10 -52.15 -4.90
C ILE A 2 -5.82 -51.13 -3.80
N VAL A 3 -6.26 -51.47 -2.60
CA VAL A 3 -5.93 -50.78 -1.34
C VAL A 3 -4.58 -51.34 -0.87
N TYR A 4 -3.59 -50.48 -0.63
CA TYR A 4 -2.42 -50.82 0.14
C TYR A 4 -2.54 -50.22 1.54
N VAL A 5 -2.72 -51.15 2.50
CA VAL A 5 -2.56 -50.90 3.93
C VAL A 5 -1.08 -51.01 4.25
N TYR A 6 -0.46 -49.98 4.81
CA TYR A 6 0.84 -50.13 5.50
C TYR A 6 0.61 -50.14 7.00
N GLU A 7 0.77 -51.32 7.60
CA GLU A 7 1.04 -51.45 9.01
C GLU A 7 2.52 -51.19 9.25
N SER A 8 2.83 -50.22 10.13
CA SER A 8 4.15 -50.09 10.72
C SER A 8 4.04 -50.24 12.24
N ASN A 9 4.53 -51.35 12.75
CA ASN A 9 4.78 -51.59 14.15
C ASN A 9 5.76 -50.58 14.72
N CYS A 10 5.38 -49.89 15.78
CA CYS A 10 6.31 -49.31 16.75
C CYS A 10 5.83 -49.72 18.14
N GLU A 11 6.52 -50.69 18.69
CA GLU A 11 6.47 -51.04 20.13
C GLU A 11 7.21 -49.92 20.90
N GLY A 12 6.62 -49.55 22.06
CA GLY A 12 7.30 -48.70 23.05
C GLY A 12 6.56 -47.44 23.45
N THR A 13 5.38 -47.58 24.07
CA THR A 13 4.77 -46.46 24.86
C THR A 13 4.52 -46.94 26.29
N GLU A 14 5.33 -46.42 27.20
CA GLU A 14 5.00 -46.45 28.64
C GLU A 14 3.63 -45.83 28.88
N GLN A 15 2.75 -46.61 29.53
CA GLN A 15 1.45 -46.15 30.00
C GLN A 15 1.65 -45.11 31.11
N LEU A 16 1.38 -43.83 30.85
CA LEU A 16 1.15 -42.82 31.87
C LEU A 16 -0.22 -43.05 32.50
N PRO A 17 -0.36 -43.00 33.83
CA PRO A 17 -1.60 -43.35 34.52
C PRO A 17 -2.71 -42.27 34.26
N MET A 18 -3.79 -42.73 33.66
CA MET A 18 -5.04 -42.02 33.51
C MET A 18 -5.75 -41.88 34.85
N ASN A 19 -5.30 -40.95 35.72
CA ASN A 19 -6.05 -40.54 36.91
C ASN A 19 -5.46 -39.28 37.55
N LYS A 20 -5.69 -38.12 36.90
CA LYS A 20 -5.61 -36.77 37.52
C LYS A 20 -6.27 -35.68 36.67
N PHE A 21 -7.49 -35.91 36.23
CA PHE A 21 -8.34 -34.86 35.67
C PHE A 21 -9.76 -34.93 36.22
N LEU A 22 -9.85 -34.70 37.53
CA LEU A 22 -11.12 -34.41 38.21
C LEU A 22 -10.83 -33.29 39.21
N GLY A 23 -11.14 -32.03 38.83
CA GLY A 23 -11.11 -30.91 39.75
C GLY A 23 -10.68 -29.56 39.25
N GLY A 24 -10.43 -29.37 37.92
CA GLY A 24 -10.34 -28.07 37.35
C GLY A 24 -11.72 -27.64 36.84
N LYS A 25 -12.35 -26.61 37.41
CA LYS A 25 -13.46 -25.91 36.77
C LYS A 25 -12.94 -25.49 35.40
N CYS A 26 -13.43 -26.06 34.30
CA CYS A 26 -13.25 -25.53 32.97
C CYS A 26 -13.72 -24.08 33.05
N LYS A 27 -12.81 -23.10 32.99
CA LYS A 27 -13.21 -21.71 32.82
C LYS A 27 -13.88 -21.66 31.46
N MET A 28 -15.20 -21.46 31.43
CA MET A 28 -15.91 -21.17 30.18
C MET A 28 -15.18 -20.02 29.47
N ALA A 29 -15.01 -20.11 28.16
CA ALA A 29 -14.41 -19.04 27.39
C ALA A 29 -15.26 -17.78 27.52
N LYS A 30 -14.63 -16.63 27.70
CA LYS A 30 -15.33 -15.34 27.79
C LYS A 30 -15.39 -14.70 26.43
N TRP A 31 -16.55 -14.73 25.80
CA TRP A 31 -16.81 -14.22 24.47
C TRP A 31 -17.37 -12.79 24.44
N VAL A 32 -17.93 -12.31 25.56
CA VAL A 32 -18.60 -11.02 25.67
C VAL A 32 -18.03 -10.22 26.83
N TYR A 33 -17.72 -8.96 26.59
CA TYR A 33 -17.15 -8.01 27.55
C TYR A 33 -18.02 -6.75 27.61
N LYS A 34 -18.45 -6.37 28.79
CA LYS A 34 -19.04 -5.06 29.04
C LYS A 34 -17.97 -3.99 28.86
N PHE A 35 -18.36 -2.76 28.50
CA PHE A 35 -17.35 -1.70 28.32
C PHE A 35 -16.54 -1.44 29.60
N GLU A 36 -17.14 -1.58 30.78
CA GLU A 36 -16.44 -1.47 32.06
C GLU A 36 -15.41 -2.57 32.36
N GLU A 37 -15.41 -3.66 31.60
CA GLU A 37 -14.53 -4.82 31.80
C GLU A 37 -13.30 -4.82 30.85
N GLY A 38 -13.23 -3.88 29.90
CA GLY A 38 -12.15 -3.78 28.92
C GLY A 38 -11.31 -2.54 29.10
N ASN A 39 -10.27 -2.41 28.25
CA ASN A 39 -9.41 -1.25 28.13
C ASN A 39 -8.71 -1.20 26.77
N ALA A 40 -7.93 -0.14 26.50
CA ALA A 40 -7.24 0.09 25.22
C ALA A 40 -6.25 -1.02 24.84
N SER A 41 -5.63 -1.73 25.80
CA SER A 41 -4.67 -2.80 25.53
C SER A 41 -5.31 -4.05 24.93
N MET A 42 -6.63 -4.21 25.04
CA MET A 42 -7.38 -5.37 24.57
C MET A 42 -7.80 -5.27 23.10
N ARG A 43 -7.12 -4.49 22.29
CA ARG A 43 -7.47 -4.21 20.89
C ARG A 43 -7.61 -5.46 20.03
N ASN A 44 -6.76 -6.47 20.24
CA ASN A 44 -6.83 -7.72 19.50
C ASN A 44 -8.11 -8.52 19.78
N LEU A 45 -8.65 -8.40 20.98
CA LEU A 45 -9.84 -9.11 21.42
C LEU A 45 -11.14 -8.34 21.20
N LEU A 46 -11.14 -7.05 21.54
CA LEU A 46 -12.32 -6.18 21.49
C LEU A 46 -12.44 -5.38 20.17
N GLY A 47 -11.44 -5.48 19.30
CA GLY A 47 -11.33 -4.62 18.13
C GLY A 47 -11.05 -3.16 18.48
N GLY A 48 -10.84 -2.32 17.47
CA GLY A 48 -10.49 -0.91 17.69
C GLY A 48 -11.61 -0.07 18.33
N LYS A 49 -12.88 -0.32 17.95
CA LYS A 49 -14.02 0.42 18.57
C LYS A 49 -14.26 -0.04 19.99
N GLY A 50 -14.31 -1.36 20.22
CA GLY A 50 -14.64 -1.91 21.52
C GLY A 50 -13.63 -1.55 22.60
N CYS A 51 -12.33 -1.66 22.31
CA CYS A 51 -11.28 -1.29 23.26
C CYS A 51 -11.29 0.20 23.62
N ASN A 52 -11.56 1.08 22.63
CA ASN A 52 -11.62 2.52 22.89
C ASN A 52 -12.89 2.94 23.63
N LEU A 53 -14.05 2.28 23.37
CA LEU A 53 -15.27 2.49 24.16
C LEU A 53 -15.06 2.07 25.63
N ALA A 54 -14.39 0.95 25.85
CA ALA A 54 -14.02 0.49 27.19
C ALA A 54 -13.07 1.49 27.88
N GLU A 55 -12.03 1.96 27.19
CA GLU A 55 -11.08 2.95 27.72
C GLU A 55 -11.78 4.26 28.10
N MET A 56 -12.61 4.80 27.20
CA MET A 56 -13.39 6.00 27.50
C MET A 56 -14.35 5.82 28.69
N THR A 57 -14.93 4.62 28.84
CA THR A 57 -15.74 4.28 29.99
C THR A 57 -14.92 4.32 31.28
N GLY A 58 -13.73 3.73 31.27
CA GLY A 58 -12.79 3.77 32.40
C GLY A 58 -12.31 5.19 32.76
N LEU A 59 -12.20 6.08 31.78
CA LEU A 59 -11.88 7.50 31.97
C LEU A 59 -13.08 8.32 32.54
N GLY A 60 -14.24 7.70 32.73
CA GLY A 60 -15.45 8.40 33.20
C GLY A 60 -16.05 9.35 32.18
N MET A 61 -15.86 9.09 30.88
CA MET A 61 -16.48 9.89 29.82
C MET A 61 -17.97 9.57 29.67
N PRO A 62 -18.77 10.51 29.16
CA PRO A 62 -20.18 10.29 28.90
C PRO A 62 -20.39 9.37 27.70
N ILE A 63 -20.29 8.08 27.93
CA ILE A 63 -20.44 7.01 26.92
C ILE A 63 -21.78 6.31 27.14
N PRO A 64 -22.63 6.13 26.11
CA PRO A 64 -23.75 5.21 26.20
C PRO A 64 -23.25 3.80 26.51
N GLN A 65 -23.78 3.17 27.51
CA GLN A 65 -23.31 1.86 27.95
C GLN A 65 -23.57 0.76 26.91
N GLY A 66 -22.76 -0.30 26.96
CA GLY A 66 -22.82 -1.39 26.01
C GLY A 66 -21.84 -2.51 26.32
N PHE A 67 -21.74 -3.46 25.41
CA PHE A 67 -20.84 -4.58 25.48
C PHE A 67 -20.27 -4.93 24.11
N THR A 68 -19.15 -5.64 24.11
CA THR A 68 -18.45 -6.08 22.89
C THR A 68 -18.46 -7.62 22.84
N VAL A 69 -18.93 -8.19 21.72
CA VAL A 69 -18.71 -9.58 21.34
C VAL A 69 -17.37 -9.65 20.62
N THR A 70 -16.47 -10.51 21.05
CA THR A 70 -15.05 -10.50 20.69
C THR A 70 -14.75 -10.88 19.23
N THR A 71 -13.55 -10.54 18.76
CA THR A 71 -13.02 -11.03 17.48
C THR A 71 -12.88 -12.55 17.45
N GLU A 72 -12.57 -13.18 18.59
CA GLU A 72 -12.49 -14.63 18.73
C GLU A 72 -13.86 -15.29 18.53
N ALA A 73 -14.95 -14.66 18.96
CA ALA A 73 -16.31 -15.14 18.68
C ALA A 73 -16.63 -15.10 17.18
N CYS A 74 -16.10 -14.13 16.43
CA CYS A 74 -16.19 -14.10 14.97
C CYS A 74 -15.45 -15.27 14.33
N THR A 75 -14.23 -15.54 14.78
CA THR A 75 -13.45 -16.69 14.29
C THR A 75 -14.18 -18.01 14.58
N GLU A 76 -14.74 -18.15 15.77
CA GLU A 76 -15.53 -19.33 16.15
C GLU A 76 -16.80 -19.47 15.29
N TYR A 77 -17.48 -18.36 14.97
CA TYR A 77 -18.61 -18.35 14.04
C TYR A 77 -18.26 -18.94 12.68
N TYR A 78 -17.10 -18.60 12.12
CA TYR A 78 -16.63 -19.16 10.85
C TYR A 78 -16.21 -20.63 10.99
N ASN A 79 -15.54 -21.00 12.08
CA ASN A 79 -15.13 -22.39 12.36
C ASN A 79 -16.35 -23.32 12.51
N CYS A 80 -17.44 -22.81 13.09
CA CYS A 80 -18.71 -23.53 13.25
C CYS A 80 -19.65 -23.44 12.03
N GLY A 81 -19.12 -23.17 10.84
CA GLY A 81 -19.91 -23.13 9.60
C GLY A 81 -20.92 -21.98 9.56
N LYS A 82 -20.51 -20.80 10.01
CA LYS A 82 -21.32 -19.56 10.08
C LYS A 82 -22.51 -19.65 11.02
N THR A 83 -22.31 -20.35 12.14
CA THR A 83 -23.31 -20.51 13.20
C THR A 83 -22.77 -20.01 14.53
N ILE A 84 -23.56 -19.19 15.26
CA ILE A 84 -23.22 -18.76 16.62
C ILE A 84 -23.50 -19.90 17.59
N SER A 85 -22.50 -20.27 18.38
CA SER A 85 -22.66 -21.31 19.40
C SER A 85 -23.61 -20.87 20.52
N LYS A 86 -24.24 -21.84 21.18
CA LYS A 86 -25.16 -21.56 22.29
C LYS A 86 -24.46 -20.81 23.43
N GLU A 87 -23.19 -21.08 23.68
CA GLU A 87 -22.40 -20.41 24.70
C GLU A 87 -22.20 -18.91 24.42
N ILE A 88 -21.94 -18.56 23.16
CA ILE A 88 -21.83 -17.14 22.73
C ILE A 88 -23.18 -16.46 22.85
N GLU A 89 -24.25 -17.10 22.37
CA GLU A 89 -25.62 -16.59 22.44
C GLU A 89 -26.05 -16.31 23.89
N ASP A 90 -25.81 -17.25 24.81
CA ASP A 90 -26.17 -17.12 26.23
C ASP A 90 -25.42 -15.94 26.88
N GLN A 91 -24.11 -15.75 26.56
CA GLN A 91 -23.35 -14.58 27.05
C GLN A 91 -23.84 -13.26 26.47
N ILE A 92 -24.30 -13.22 25.20
CA ILE A 92 -24.91 -12.03 24.61
C ILE A 92 -26.18 -11.65 25.36
N PHE A 93 -27.06 -12.62 25.67
CA PHE A 93 -28.30 -12.33 26.38
C PHE A 93 -28.05 -12.00 27.85
N GLU A 94 -27.04 -12.56 28.51
CA GLU A 94 -26.62 -12.15 29.85
C GLU A 94 -26.15 -10.70 29.88
N ALA A 95 -25.32 -10.30 28.92
CA ALA A 95 -24.85 -8.92 28.77
C ALA A 95 -25.99 -7.95 28.41
N LEU A 96 -26.97 -8.38 27.61
CA LEU A 96 -28.18 -7.59 27.30
C LEU A 96 -29.02 -7.39 28.58
N ALA A 97 -29.23 -8.42 29.40
CA ALA A 97 -29.96 -8.28 30.64
C ALA A 97 -29.26 -7.33 31.65
N TRP A 98 -27.91 -7.33 31.67
CA TRP A 98 -27.16 -6.34 32.43
C TRP A 98 -27.38 -4.93 31.87
N LEU A 99 -27.36 -4.77 30.54
CA LEU A 99 -27.57 -3.48 29.87
C LEU A 99 -28.97 -2.92 30.16
N GLU A 100 -29.99 -3.76 30.17
CA GLU A 100 -31.34 -3.41 30.60
C GLU A 100 -31.37 -2.87 32.04
N GLY A 101 -30.67 -3.54 32.96
CA GLY A 101 -30.56 -3.11 34.35
C GLY A 101 -29.89 -1.75 34.52
N VAL A 102 -28.80 -1.49 33.78
CA VAL A 102 -28.09 -0.21 33.85
C VAL A 102 -28.91 0.95 33.28
N ASN A 103 -29.68 0.72 32.21
CA ASN A 103 -30.52 1.76 31.60
C ASN A 103 -31.90 1.89 32.27
N GLY A 104 -32.31 0.93 33.08
CA GLY A 104 -33.66 0.90 33.66
C GLY A 104 -34.78 0.71 32.61
N LYS A 105 -34.45 0.16 31.47
CA LYS A 105 -35.33 -0.10 30.32
C LYS A 105 -35.19 -1.53 29.86
N LYS A 106 -36.21 -2.09 29.22
CA LYS A 106 -36.16 -3.42 28.63
C LYS A 106 -36.08 -3.40 27.11
N PHE A 107 -35.32 -4.31 26.56
CA PHE A 107 -35.22 -4.50 25.12
C PHE A 107 -36.53 -5.09 24.59
N GLY A 108 -37.18 -4.36 23.66
CA GLY A 108 -38.50 -4.70 23.16
C GLY A 108 -39.67 -4.37 24.08
N ASP A 109 -39.48 -3.53 25.11
CA ASP A 109 -40.57 -3.03 25.91
C ASP A 109 -41.59 -2.29 25.05
N THR A 110 -42.88 -2.47 25.38
CA THR A 110 -43.99 -1.89 24.58
C THR A 110 -44.31 -0.45 24.93
N GLU A 111 -43.75 0.11 26.00
CA GLU A 111 -44.01 1.46 26.47
C GLU A 111 -42.77 2.35 26.39
N ASP A 112 -41.60 1.87 26.88
CA ASP A 112 -40.33 2.60 26.87
C ASP A 112 -39.17 1.65 26.49
N PRO A 113 -39.07 1.24 25.22
CA PRO A 113 -38.08 0.25 24.79
C PRO A 113 -36.64 0.73 24.95
N LEU A 114 -35.77 -0.17 25.43
CA LEU A 114 -34.33 -0.05 25.26
C LEU A 114 -34.01 -0.25 23.76
N LEU A 115 -33.44 0.74 23.15
CA LEU A 115 -32.95 0.62 21.76
C LEU A 115 -31.42 0.53 21.75
N VAL A 116 -30.88 -0.32 20.86
CA VAL A 116 -29.45 -0.50 20.74
C VAL A 116 -28.99 -0.36 19.28
N SER A 117 -27.73 0.01 19.12
CA SER A 117 -26.99 -0.11 17.87
C SER A 117 -26.11 -1.35 17.90
N VAL A 118 -25.93 -1.99 16.74
CA VAL A 118 -25.00 -3.10 16.54
C VAL A 118 -23.98 -2.67 15.48
N ARG A 119 -22.72 -2.52 15.91
CA ARG A 119 -21.65 -1.89 15.13
C ARG A 119 -20.44 -2.82 15.01
N SER A 120 -19.85 -2.92 13.83
CA SER A 120 -18.59 -3.63 13.61
C SER A 120 -17.41 -2.96 14.32
N GLY A 121 -16.43 -3.75 14.75
CA GLY A 121 -15.23 -3.28 15.43
C GLY A 121 -14.00 -4.11 15.10
N ALA A 122 -13.49 -4.03 13.87
CA ALA A 122 -12.26 -4.71 13.48
C ALA A 122 -11.03 -4.16 14.22
N ARG A 123 -9.95 -4.96 14.31
CA ARG A 123 -8.67 -4.55 14.91
C ARG A 123 -8.04 -3.36 14.18
N ALA A 124 -8.16 -3.35 12.84
CA ALA A 124 -7.78 -2.22 12.00
C ALA A 124 -9.01 -1.38 11.61
N SER A 125 -8.82 -0.08 11.41
CA SER A 125 -9.89 0.82 10.95
C SER A 125 -10.18 0.55 9.46
N MET A 126 -11.43 0.20 9.15
CA MET A 126 -11.91 -0.10 7.79
C MET A 126 -13.16 0.75 7.49
N PRO A 127 -13.02 2.06 7.23
CA PRO A 127 -14.16 2.97 7.08
C PRO A 127 -15.06 2.58 5.91
N GLY A 128 -16.37 2.48 6.15
CA GLY A 128 -17.36 2.15 5.11
C GLY A 128 -17.35 0.70 4.60
N MET A 129 -16.40 -0.13 5.08
CA MET A 129 -16.26 -1.51 4.58
C MET A 129 -17.17 -2.50 5.29
N MET A 130 -17.62 -2.18 6.49
CA MET A 130 -18.38 -3.08 7.35
C MET A 130 -19.67 -2.43 7.84
N ASP A 131 -20.64 -3.25 8.19
CA ASP A 131 -22.01 -2.84 8.39
C ASP A 131 -22.30 -2.36 9.83
N THR A 132 -23.34 -1.54 9.95
CA THR A 132 -23.90 -1.01 11.20
C THR A 132 -25.41 -1.09 11.12
N ILE A 133 -26.07 -1.47 12.21
CA ILE A 133 -27.53 -1.47 12.33
C ILE A 133 -27.91 -0.63 13.55
N LEU A 134 -28.82 0.34 13.36
CA LEU A 134 -29.30 1.23 14.41
C LEU A 134 -30.75 0.93 14.77
N ASN A 135 -31.17 1.42 15.93
CA ASN A 135 -32.57 1.38 16.40
C ASN A 135 -33.15 -0.03 16.61
N LEU A 136 -32.29 -1.05 16.89
CA LEU A 136 -32.77 -2.40 17.20
C LEU A 136 -33.60 -2.38 18.48
N GLY A 137 -34.64 -3.19 18.52
CA GLY A 137 -35.60 -3.27 19.64
C GLY A 137 -36.96 -2.66 19.28
N LEU A 138 -37.09 -1.97 18.15
CA LEU A 138 -38.37 -1.50 17.64
C LEU A 138 -39.11 -2.62 16.89
N ASN A 139 -40.42 -2.63 17.08
CA ASN A 139 -41.39 -3.43 16.35
C ASN A 139 -42.72 -2.66 16.26
N ASP A 140 -43.74 -3.24 15.65
CA ASP A 140 -45.03 -2.58 15.43
C ASP A 140 -45.72 -2.12 16.71
N VAL A 141 -45.48 -2.80 17.84
CA VAL A 141 -46.06 -2.45 19.14
C VAL A 141 -45.19 -1.45 19.89
N ALA A 142 -43.88 -1.71 19.94
CA ALA A 142 -42.95 -0.86 20.67
C ALA A 142 -42.84 0.55 20.10
N VAL A 143 -42.99 0.75 18.78
CA VAL A 143 -42.97 2.09 18.16
C VAL A 143 -44.14 2.97 18.64
N GLU A 144 -45.30 2.41 18.88
CA GLU A 144 -46.47 3.15 19.38
C GLU A 144 -46.22 3.63 20.83
N GLY A 145 -45.68 2.77 21.71
CA GLY A 145 -45.27 3.15 23.05
C GLY A 145 -44.18 4.20 23.05
N PHE A 146 -43.14 3.99 22.22
CA PHE A 146 -42.04 4.94 22.05
C PHE A 146 -42.48 6.31 21.56
N ALA A 147 -43.47 6.38 20.65
CA ALA A 147 -44.08 7.62 20.20
C ALA A 147 -44.83 8.35 21.34
N LYS A 148 -45.56 7.60 22.16
CA LYS A 148 -46.25 8.18 23.31
C LYS A 148 -45.27 8.64 24.38
N LYS A 149 -44.28 7.86 24.70
CA LYS A 149 -43.26 8.16 25.73
C LYS A 149 -42.44 9.40 25.40
N THR A 150 -42.01 9.52 24.15
CA THR A 150 -41.22 10.66 23.69
C THR A 150 -42.04 11.91 23.42
N GLY A 151 -43.36 11.79 23.29
CA GLY A 151 -44.24 12.87 22.84
C GLY A 151 -43.96 13.33 21.41
N ASN A 152 -43.16 12.57 20.65
CA ASN A 152 -42.77 12.91 19.30
C ASN A 152 -42.98 11.72 18.35
N PRO A 153 -44.22 11.54 17.84
CA PRO A 153 -44.52 10.44 16.92
C PRO A 153 -43.70 10.45 15.65
N ARG A 154 -43.36 11.65 15.14
CA ARG A 154 -42.54 11.77 13.95
C ARG A 154 -41.17 11.14 14.15
N PHE A 155 -40.49 11.45 15.25
CA PHE A 155 -39.21 10.87 15.63
C PHE A 155 -39.27 9.33 15.80
N ALA A 156 -40.32 8.82 16.43
CA ALA A 156 -40.49 7.39 16.66
C ALA A 156 -40.63 6.62 15.34
N TYR A 157 -41.50 7.10 14.43
CA TYR A 157 -41.70 6.46 13.12
C TYR A 157 -40.52 6.66 12.18
N ASP A 158 -39.78 7.78 12.23
CA ASP A 158 -38.54 7.95 11.49
C ASP A 158 -37.48 6.93 11.96
N SER A 159 -37.33 6.72 13.26
CA SER A 159 -36.45 5.71 13.81
C SER A 159 -36.84 4.29 13.38
N TYR A 160 -38.13 3.99 13.33
CA TYR A 160 -38.63 2.68 12.92
C TYR A 160 -38.44 2.40 11.44
N ARG A 161 -38.78 3.38 10.56
CA ARG A 161 -38.56 3.19 9.10
C ARG A 161 -37.08 3.02 8.79
N ARG A 162 -36.17 3.78 9.44
CA ARG A 162 -34.71 3.65 9.30
C ARG A 162 -34.24 2.26 9.77
N PHE A 163 -34.78 1.77 10.87
CA PHE A 163 -34.47 0.43 11.33
C PHE A 163 -34.90 -0.66 10.33
N ILE A 164 -36.12 -0.58 9.79
CA ILE A 164 -36.60 -1.55 8.81
C ILE A 164 -35.71 -1.53 7.55
N GLN A 165 -35.37 -0.35 7.04
CA GLN A 165 -34.50 -0.18 5.90
C GLN A 165 -33.10 -0.79 6.15
N MET A 166 -32.46 -0.40 7.26
CA MET A 166 -31.11 -0.88 7.58
C MET A 166 -31.07 -2.39 7.84
N TYR A 167 -32.05 -2.91 8.57
CA TYR A 167 -32.13 -4.34 8.83
C TYR A 167 -32.34 -5.14 7.53
N SER A 168 -33.22 -4.66 6.67
CA SER A 168 -33.48 -5.30 5.39
C SER A 168 -32.24 -5.30 4.48
N ASP A 169 -31.54 -4.18 4.37
CA ASP A 169 -30.33 -4.04 3.54
C ASP A 169 -29.16 -4.85 4.12
N VAL A 170 -28.83 -4.63 5.39
CA VAL A 170 -27.62 -5.20 6.01
C VAL A 170 -27.78 -6.66 6.42
N VAL A 171 -28.92 -7.02 7.02
CA VAL A 171 -29.10 -8.37 7.58
C VAL A 171 -29.63 -9.33 6.51
N MET A 172 -30.54 -8.85 5.66
CA MET A 172 -31.27 -9.68 4.70
C MET A 172 -30.81 -9.46 3.26
N GLU A 173 -29.87 -8.54 3.03
CA GLU A 173 -29.26 -8.24 1.72
C GLU A 173 -30.30 -7.77 0.67
N VAL A 174 -31.35 -7.09 1.10
CA VAL A 174 -32.34 -6.47 0.20
C VAL A 174 -31.81 -5.11 -0.27
N PRO A 175 -31.67 -4.85 -1.56
CA PRO A 175 -31.03 -3.65 -2.07
C PRO A 175 -31.66 -2.36 -1.54
N LYS A 176 -30.83 -1.47 -0.96
CA LYS A 176 -31.23 -0.16 -0.36
C LYS A 176 -32.03 0.70 -1.35
N SER A 177 -31.72 0.63 -2.63
CA SER A 177 -32.36 1.38 -3.70
C SER A 177 -33.89 1.18 -3.80
N TYR A 178 -34.39 0.02 -3.36
CA TYR A 178 -35.82 -0.22 -3.34
C TYR A 178 -36.56 0.67 -2.32
N PHE A 179 -35.93 0.90 -1.19
CA PHE A 179 -36.45 1.74 -0.11
C PHE A 179 -36.29 3.23 -0.44
N GLU A 180 -35.13 3.64 -0.98
CA GLU A 180 -34.84 4.99 -1.41
C GLU A 180 -35.83 5.49 -2.46
N LYS A 181 -36.16 4.66 -3.43
CA LYS A 181 -37.19 4.97 -4.43
C LYS A 181 -38.55 5.30 -3.82
N ILE A 182 -38.98 4.53 -2.82
CA ILE A 182 -40.25 4.77 -2.14
C ILE A 182 -40.24 6.08 -1.33
N ILE A 183 -39.11 6.42 -0.71
CA ILE A 183 -38.92 7.70 -0.03
C ILE A 183 -39.02 8.84 -1.03
N ASP A 184 -38.34 8.75 -2.16
CA ASP A 184 -38.37 9.80 -3.19
C ASP A 184 -39.74 9.99 -3.81
N GLU A 185 -40.45 8.90 -4.11
CA GLU A 185 -41.85 8.94 -4.55
C GLU A 185 -42.77 9.62 -3.52
N MET A 186 -42.58 9.36 -2.23
CA MET A 186 -43.35 10.02 -1.15
C MET A 186 -43.01 11.49 -1.06
N LYS A 187 -41.75 11.89 -1.11
CA LYS A 187 -41.28 13.27 -1.10
C LYS A 187 -41.90 14.06 -2.27
N GLU A 188 -41.84 13.47 -3.47
CA GLU A 188 -42.45 14.08 -4.68
C GLU A 188 -43.96 14.27 -4.53
N ALA A 189 -44.64 13.22 -4.05
CA ALA A 189 -46.10 13.26 -3.86
C ALA A 189 -46.54 14.33 -2.81
N LYS A 190 -45.68 14.62 -1.82
CA LYS A 190 -45.91 15.61 -0.75
C LYS A 190 -45.35 16.99 -1.09
N GLY A 191 -44.54 17.13 -2.15
CA GLY A 191 -43.92 18.38 -2.55
C GLY A 191 -42.86 18.89 -1.57
N VAL A 192 -42.13 17.95 -0.89
CA VAL A 192 -41.06 18.25 0.07
C VAL A 192 -39.71 17.80 -0.49
N THR A 193 -38.63 18.42 0.01
CA THR A 193 -37.27 18.13 -0.43
C THR A 193 -36.53 17.18 0.54
N TYR A 194 -36.72 17.36 1.82
CA TYR A 194 -36.01 16.64 2.86
C TYR A 194 -36.90 15.67 3.63
N ASP A 195 -36.35 14.53 4.05
CA ASP A 195 -37.03 13.55 4.91
C ASP A 195 -37.55 14.19 6.21
N THR A 196 -36.88 15.26 6.69
CA THR A 196 -37.25 15.98 7.91
C THR A 196 -38.56 16.72 7.77
N GLU A 197 -39.06 16.95 6.57
CA GLU A 197 -40.32 17.63 6.27
C GLU A 197 -41.51 16.67 6.22
N LEU A 198 -41.28 15.35 6.17
CA LEU A 198 -42.33 14.34 6.22
C LEU A 198 -42.99 14.30 7.60
N THR A 199 -44.32 14.16 7.62
CA THR A 199 -45.10 14.06 8.86
C THR A 199 -45.00 12.67 9.51
N ALA A 200 -45.49 12.55 10.75
CA ALA A 200 -45.55 11.27 11.45
C ALA A 200 -46.38 10.22 10.71
N ASP A 201 -47.49 10.65 10.10
CA ASP A 201 -48.39 9.76 9.34
C ASP A 201 -47.70 9.30 8.02
N ASP A 202 -46.95 10.19 7.35
CA ASP A 202 -46.18 9.84 6.16
C ASP A 202 -45.10 8.81 6.49
N LEU A 203 -44.38 8.98 7.62
CA LEU A 203 -43.33 8.05 8.06
C LEU A 203 -43.91 6.72 8.53
N LYS A 204 -45.11 6.72 9.11
CA LYS A 204 -45.85 5.48 9.41
C LYS A 204 -46.23 4.74 8.13
N GLU A 205 -46.72 5.45 7.12
CA GLU A 205 -47.01 4.86 5.80
C GLU A 205 -45.74 4.31 5.14
N LEU A 206 -44.60 5.02 5.23
CA LEU A 206 -43.32 4.52 4.72
C LEU A 206 -42.88 3.22 5.44
N ALA A 207 -43.02 3.12 6.75
CA ALA A 207 -42.68 1.92 7.51
C ALA A 207 -43.51 0.73 7.03
N GLU A 208 -44.81 0.89 6.77
CA GLU A 208 -45.67 -0.17 6.20
C GLU A 208 -45.24 -0.57 4.78
N LYS A 209 -44.95 0.41 3.90
CA LYS A 209 -44.44 0.13 2.55
C LYS A 209 -43.11 -0.61 2.60
N PHE A 210 -42.20 -0.27 3.51
CA PHE A 210 -40.91 -0.92 3.69
C PHE A 210 -41.05 -2.38 4.13
N LYS A 211 -41.97 -2.67 5.05
CA LYS A 211 -42.34 -4.04 5.40
C LYS A 211 -42.90 -4.82 4.19
N GLY A 212 -43.64 -4.14 3.33
CA GLY A 212 -44.11 -4.70 2.06
C GLY A 212 -42.98 -5.10 1.13
N VAL A 213 -41.98 -4.22 0.94
CA VAL A 213 -40.76 -4.53 0.15
C VAL A 213 -39.99 -5.71 0.75
N TYR A 214 -39.80 -5.69 2.07
CA TYR A 214 -39.15 -6.80 2.77
C TYR A 214 -39.88 -8.12 2.49
N LYS A 215 -41.20 -8.15 2.69
CA LYS A 215 -42.03 -9.35 2.47
C LYS A 215 -41.93 -9.88 1.03
N GLU A 216 -41.93 -8.97 0.04
CA GLU A 216 -41.81 -9.34 -1.37
C GLU A 216 -40.42 -9.93 -1.64
N ALA A 217 -39.34 -9.29 -1.17
CA ALA A 217 -37.97 -9.72 -1.34
C ALA A 217 -37.68 -11.06 -0.61
N MET A 218 -38.35 -11.28 0.51
CA MET A 218 -38.18 -12.48 1.36
C MET A 218 -39.20 -13.58 1.05
N ASN A 219 -39.77 -13.61 -0.16
CA ASN A 219 -40.71 -14.64 -0.61
C ASN A 219 -41.93 -14.85 0.32
N GLY A 220 -42.43 -13.78 0.95
CA GLY A 220 -43.62 -13.79 1.79
C GLY A 220 -43.34 -13.84 3.30
N GLU A 221 -42.07 -13.86 3.73
CA GLU A 221 -41.74 -13.77 5.14
C GLU A 221 -42.00 -12.34 5.68
N GLU A 222 -42.56 -12.26 6.89
CA GLU A 222 -42.84 -10.98 7.55
C GLU A 222 -41.57 -10.40 8.20
N PHE A 223 -41.48 -9.07 8.30
CA PHE A 223 -40.38 -8.40 8.98
C PHE A 223 -40.30 -8.86 10.45
N PRO A 224 -39.10 -9.23 10.97
CA PRO A 224 -38.92 -9.78 12.31
C PRO A 224 -39.44 -8.86 13.40
N GLN A 225 -40.40 -9.33 14.22
CA GLN A 225 -41.02 -8.59 15.30
C GLN A 225 -40.44 -8.93 16.69
N GLU A 226 -39.73 -10.07 16.82
CA GLU A 226 -39.11 -10.47 18.07
C GLU A 226 -37.73 -9.79 18.24
N PRO A 227 -37.53 -8.89 19.24
CA PRO A 227 -36.30 -8.11 19.36
C PRO A 227 -35.03 -8.95 19.51
N LYS A 228 -35.11 -10.10 20.20
CA LYS A 228 -33.96 -10.99 20.36
C LYS A 228 -33.50 -11.61 19.03
N ASP A 229 -34.44 -11.95 18.16
CA ASP A 229 -34.15 -12.47 16.83
C ASP A 229 -33.51 -11.37 15.96
N GLN A 230 -33.99 -10.13 16.09
CA GLN A 230 -33.41 -8.96 15.45
C GLN A 230 -31.94 -8.79 15.90
N LEU A 231 -31.65 -8.87 17.21
CA LEU A 231 -30.28 -8.72 17.73
C LEU A 231 -29.36 -9.83 17.21
N MET A 232 -29.80 -11.08 17.27
CA MET A 232 -28.98 -12.20 16.79
C MET A 232 -28.76 -12.16 15.27
N GLY A 233 -29.77 -11.72 14.50
CA GLY A 233 -29.65 -11.46 13.07
C GLY A 233 -28.57 -10.39 12.77
N ALA A 234 -28.60 -9.28 13.51
CA ALA A 234 -27.64 -8.18 13.38
C ALA A 234 -26.21 -8.61 13.75
N VAL A 235 -26.02 -9.37 14.83
CA VAL A 235 -24.69 -9.90 15.22
C VAL A 235 -24.12 -10.80 14.13
N LYS A 236 -24.94 -11.71 13.58
CA LYS A 236 -24.55 -12.59 12.47
C LYS A 236 -24.18 -11.79 11.22
N ALA A 237 -24.95 -10.75 10.88
CA ALA A 237 -24.70 -9.91 9.73
C ALA A 237 -23.35 -9.16 9.86
N VAL A 238 -23.05 -8.61 11.04
CA VAL A 238 -21.76 -7.96 11.28
C VAL A 238 -20.61 -8.96 11.17
N PHE A 239 -20.71 -10.17 11.67
CA PHE A 239 -19.68 -11.18 11.47
C PHE A 239 -19.52 -11.54 10.00
N ARG A 240 -20.63 -11.70 9.25
CA ARG A 240 -20.63 -12.00 7.83
C ARG A 240 -20.01 -10.87 7.00
N SER A 241 -20.17 -9.61 7.41
CA SER A 241 -19.63 -8.45 6.71
C SER A 241 -18.09 -8.42 6.64
N TRP A 242 -17.40 -9.20 7.48
CA TRP A 242 -15.96 -9.40 7.37
C TRP A 242 -15.56 -9.98 6.02
N ASP A 243 -16.37 -10.86 5.44
CA ASP A 243 -16.14 -11.50 4.14
C ASP A 243 -16.88 -10.84 2.96
N ASN A 244 -17.42 -9.63 3.14
CA ASN A 244 -17.97 -8.86 2.04
C ASN A 244 -16.89 -8.54 0.99
N PRO A 245 -17.20 -8.56 -0.32
CA PRO A 245 -16.23 -8.29 -1.39
C PRO A 245 -15.43 -6.99 -1.17
N ARG A 246 -16.11 -5.89 -0.79
CA ARG A 246 -15.47 -4.60 -0.50
C ARG A 246 -14.49 -4.70 0.69
N ALA A 247 -14.82 -5.46 1.73
CA ALA A 247 -13.97 -5.64 2.90
C ALA A 247 -12.73 -6.50 2.56
N ILE A 248 -12.90 -7.53 1.73
CA ILE A 248 -11.78 -8.36 1.24
C ILE A 248 -10.80 -7.53 0.42
N VAL A 249 -11.30 -6.73 -0.54
CA VAL A 249 -10.45 -5.84 -1.36
C VAL A 249 -9.71 -4.83 -0.49
N TYR A 250 -10.42 -4.19 0.45
CA TYR A 250 -9.80 -3.20 1.35
C TYR A 250 -8.70 -3.84 2.22
N ARG A 251 -8.95 -5.02 2.79
CA ARG A 251 -7.94 -5.75 3.58
C ARG A 251 -6.69 -6.05 2.76
N ARG A 252 -6.85 -6.53 1.53
CA ARG A 252 -5.74 -6.79 0.61
C ARG A 252 -4.93 -5.53 0.33
N MET A 253 -5.59 -4.40 0.03
CA MET A 253 -4.92 -3.13 -0.26
C MET A 253 -4.19 -2.54 0.95
N ASN A 254 -4.58 -2.91 2.17
CA ASN A 254 -4.03 -2.37 3.42
C ASN A 254 -3.28 -3.42 4.25
N ASP A 255 -2.88 -4.54 3.66
CA ASP A 255 -2.12 -5.62 4.31
C ASP A 255 -2.75 -6.12 5.63
N ILE A 256 -4.10 -6.19 5.71
CA ILE A 256 -4.84 -6.65 6.89
C ILE A 256 -5.11 -8.15 6.76
N PRO A 257 -4.61 -8.99 7.69
CA PRO A 257 -4.81 -10.45 7.66
C PRO A 257 -6.29 -10.85 7.69
N GLY A 258 -6.66 -11.82 6.87
CA GLY A 258 -8.04 -12.30 6.75
C GLY A 258 -8.55 -13.08 7.96
N ASP A 259 -7.66 -13.66 8.77
CA ASP A 259 -7.95 -14.47 9.95
C ASP A 259 -8.27 -13.65 11.23
N TRP A 260 -8.09 -12.32 11.18
CA TRP A 260 -8.31 -11.46 12.34
C TRP A 260 -9.76 -11.40 12.82
N GLY A 261 -10.73 -11.53 11.92
CA GLY A 261 -12.13 -11.35 12.22
C GLY A 261 -12.51 -9.92 12.66
N THR A 262 -13.76 -9.75 13.06
CA THR A 262 -14.29 -8.49 13.60
C THR A 262 -14.99 -8.70 14.93
N ALA A 263 -14.89 -7.73 15.84
CA ALA A 263 -15.74 -7.66 17.00
C ALA A 263 -17.10 -7.02 16.67
N VAL A 264 -18.10 -7.25 17.52
CA VAL A 264 -19.42 -6.60 17.44
C VAL A 264 -19.66 -5.80 18.69
N ASN A 265 -19.96 -4.50 18.55
CA ASN A 265 -20.30 -3.63 19.67
C ASN A 265 -21.81 -3.42 19.70
N VAL A 266 -22.43 -3.82 20.80
CA VAL A 266 -23.85 -3.56 21.11
C VAL A 266 -23.91 -2.42 22.12
N GLN A 267 -24.49 -1.27 21.71
CA GLN A 267 -24.45 -0.04 22.48
C GLN A 267 -25.82 0.58 22.56
N THR A 268 -26.20 1.10 23.74
CA THR A 268 -27.43 1.88 23.92
C THR A 268 -27.51 3.04 22.94
N MET A 269 -28.66 3.20 22.30
CA MET A 269 -28.89 4.33 21.40
C MET A 269 -29.01 5.65 22.18
N VAL A 270 -28.45 6.71 21.61
CA VAL A 270 -28.67 8.11 21.93
C VAL A 270 -29.05 8.83 20.66
N PHE A 271 -29.90 9.84 20.74
CA PHE A 271 -30.61 10.39 19.60
C PHE A 271 -30.32 11.87 19.38
N GLY A 272 -29.62 12.18 18.29
CA GLY A 272 -29.36 13.55 17.85
C GLY A 272 -30.56 14.20 17.09
N ASN A 273 -31.61 13.43 16.81
CA ASN A 273 -32.77 13.85 16.03
C ASN A 273 -34.06 14.02 16.85
N LYS A 274 -33.95 14.38 18.14
CA LYS A 274 -35.09 14.66 19.03
C LYS A 274 -35.60 16.11 18.98
N GLY A 275 -34.96 16.99 18.22
CA GLY A 275 -35.30 18.41 18.08
C GLY A 275 -34.09 19.33 18.18
N ASP A 276 -34.33 20.61 18.36
CA ASP A 276 -33.33 21.68 18.22
C ASP A 276 -32.27 21.70 19.33
N THR A 277 -32.49 21.00 20.43
CA THR A 277 -31.49 20.83 21.50
C THR A 277 -30.70 19.53 21.37
N SER A 278 -30.87 18.84 20.26
CA SER A 278 -30.20 17.58 19.94
C SER A 278 -29.43 17.72 18.63
N GLY A 279 -28.34 16.97 18.49
CA GLY A 279 -27.51 17.01 17.30
C GLY A 279 -26.47 15.91 17.32
N THR A 280 -25.75 15.78 16.23
CA THR A 280 -24.66 14.80 16.10
C THR A 280 -23.52 15.36 15.27
N GLY A 281 -22.30 14.90 15.45
CA GLY A 281 -21.17 15.39 14.70
C GLY A 281 -19.93 14.50 14.77
N VAL A 282 -18.96 14.87 13.96
CA VAL A 282 -17.62 14.28 13.89
C VAL A 282 -16.60 15.39 14.05
N ALA A 283 -15.60 15.18 14.89
CA ALA A 283 -14.55 16.17 15.08
C ALA A 283 -13.21 15.54 15.40
N PHE A 284 -12.16 16.28 15.04
CA PHE A 284 -10.76 15.95 15.27
C PHE A 284 -10.14 16.94 16.26
N THR A 285 -9.19 16.49 17.07
CA THR A 285 -8.47 17.39 18.00
C THR A 285 -7.44 18.26 17.29
N ARG A 286 -7.05 17.88 16.08
CA ARG A 286 -6.16 18.66 15.17
C ARG A 286 -6.67 18.53 13.75
N ASN A 287 -6.31 19.48 12.88
CA ASN A 287 -6.69 19.41 11.47
C ASN A 287 -6.05 18.18 10.79
N PRO A 288 -6.84 17.22 10.26
CA PRO A 288 -6.34 16.00 9.66
C PRO A 288 -5.60 16.20 8.33
N SER A 289 -5.77 17.38 7.69
CA SER A 289 -5.12 17.71 6.42
C SER A 289 -3.81 18.48 6.62
N THR A 290 -3.74 19.39 7.59
CA THR A 290 -2.59 20.28 7.81
C THR A 290 -1.78 19.95 9.06
N GLY A 291 -2.35 19.23 10.03
CA GLY A 291 -1.74 18.96 11.33
C GLY A 291 -1.85 20.10 12.35
N GLU A 292 -2.44 21.22 11.98
CA GLU A 292 -2.59 22.38 12.88
C GLU A 292 -3.41 22.00 14.12
N LYS A 293 -2.93 22.48 15.29
CA LYS A 293 -3.57 22.27 16.57
C LYS A 293 -4.84 23.08 16.67
N GLY A 294 -5.94 22.42 17.02
CA GLY A 294 -7.27 23.02 17.21
C GLY A 294 -8.35 22.08 16.74
N ILE A 295 -9.53 22.17 17.36
CA ILE A 295 -10.65 21.31 17.00
C ILE A 295 -11.11 21.62 15.58
N PHE A 296 -11.15 20.58 14.77
CA PHE A 296 -11.63 20.60 13.38
C PHE A 296 -12.77 19.59 13.25
N GLY A 297 -13.94 20.03 12.79
CA GLY A 297 -15.08 19.12 12.68
C GLY A 297 -16.38 19.80 12.26
N GLU A 298 -17.39 18.98 12.13
CA GLU A 298 -18.71 19.36 11.64
C GLU A 298 -19.81 18.68 12.46
N TYR A 299 -20.98 19.35 12.54
CA TYR A 299 -22.15 18.81 13.22
C TYR A 299 -23.44 19.23 12.52
N LEU A 300 -24.51 18.51 12.82
CA LEU A 300 -25.88 18.82 12.42
C LEU A 300 -26.81 18.84 13.63
N ILE A 301 -27.65 19.86 13.74
CA ILE A 301 -28.76 19.89 14.68
C ILE A 301 -29.92 19.04 14.13
N ASN A 302 -30.62 18.37 15.02
CA ASN A 302 -31.76 17.51 14.72
C ASN A 302 -31.43 16.47 13.62
N ALA A 303 -30.39 15.66 13.84
CA ALA A 303 -29.86 14.68 12.89
C ALA A 303 -29.34 13.42 13.58
N GLN A 304 -29.33 12.30 12.87
CA GLN A 304 -28.58 11.10 13.24
C GLN A 304 -27.20 11.07 12.58
N GLY A 305 -26.28 10.24 13.10
CA GLY A 305 -24.90 10.18 12.61
C GLY A 305 -24.75 9.90 11.11
N GLU A 306 -25.66 9.13 10.54
CA GLU A 306 -25.74 8.85 9.09
C GLU A 306 -25.96 10.12 8.26
N ASP A 307 -26.77 11.07 8.76
CA ASP A 307 -27.13 12.29 8.04
C ASP A 307 -25.92 13.22 7.82
N VAL A 308 -24.91 13.17 8.74
CA VAL A 308 -23.65 13.91 8.62
C VAL A 308 -22.78 13.34 7.50
N VAL A 309 -22.74 12.00 7.39
CA VAL A 309 -21.87 11.30 6.43
C VAL A 309 -22.51 11.22 5.05
N ALA A 310 -23.84 11.11 4.97
CA ALA A 310 -24.56 10.97 3.71
C ALA A 310 -24.60 12.26 2.87
N GLY A 311 -24.27 13.43 3.46
CA GLY A 311 -24.21 14.70 2.73
C GLY A 311 -25.59 15.25 2.27
N VAL A 312 -26.68 14.68 2.79
CA VAL A 312 -28.06 15.12 2.45
C VAL A 312 -28.34 16.55 2.93
N ARG A 313 -27.73 16.96 4.02
CA ARG A 313 -27.78 18.30 4.61
C ARG A 313 -26.34 18.82 4.75
N THR A 314 -26.12 20.13 4.52
CA THR A 314 -24.81 20.77 4.73
C THR A 314 -24.50 20.88 6.23
N PRO A 315 -23.48 20.23 6.76
CA PRO A 315 -23.09 20.34 8.15
C PRO A 315 -22.56 21.74 8.49
N GLN A 316 -22.68 22.11 9.77
CA GLN A 316 -22.10 23.34 10.30
C GLN A 316 -20.70 23.08 10.88
N PRO A 317 -19.76 24.03 10.79
CA PRO A 317 -18.49 23.93 11.47
C PRO A 317 -18.67 23.76 12.97
N ILE A 318 -17.88 22.90 13.61
CA ILE A 318 -17.96 22.61 15.05
C ILE A 318 -17.90 23.87 15.93
N THR A 319 -17.22 24.93 15.47
CA THR A 319 -17.14 26.22 16.17
C THR A 319 -18.47 26.93 16.30
N GLN A 320 -19.43 26.68 15.42
CA GLN A 320 -20.78 27.25 15.53
C GLN A 320 -21.54 26.63 16.70
N LEU A 321 -21.20 25.43 17.17
CA LEU A 321 -21.83 24.78 18.33
C LEU A 321 -21.67 25.61 19.62
N GLU A 322 -20.62 26.46 19.69
CA GLU A 322 -20.43 27.40 20.81
C GLU A 322 -21.60 28.38 20.96
N LYS A 323 -22.26 28.74 19.83
CA LYS A 323 -23.41 29.62 19.85
C LYS A 323 -24.71 28.87 20.05
N ASP A 324 -24.83 27.70 19.40
CA ASP A 324 -26.07 26.94 19.38
C ASP A 324 -26.29 26.17 20.68
N LEU A 325 -25.24 25.53 21.23
CA LEU A 325 -25.27 24.73 22.47
C LEU A 325 -24.01 24.97 23.31
N PRO A 326 -23.82 26.14 23.94
CA PRO A 326 -22.57 26.60 24.57
C PRO A 326 -22.03 25.64 25.68
N GLU A 327 -22.94 25.11 26.51
CA GLU A 327 -22.51 24.17 27.59
C GLU A 327 -22.01 22.86 27.02
N CYS A 328 -22.66 22.34 25.96
CA CYS A 328 -22.19 21.12 25.27
C CYS A 328 -20.86 21.35 24.56
N TYR A 329 -20.66 22.51 23.92
CA TYR A 329 -19.41 22.87 23.27
C TYR A 329 -18.25 22.92 24.29
N LYS A 330 -18.46 23.61 25.42
CA LYS A 330 -17.45 23.66 26.49
C LYS A 330 -17.09 22.29 27.02
N GLN A 331 -18.09 21.47 27.33
CA GLN A 331 -17.88 20.10 27.78
C GLN A 331 -17.15 19.26 26.71
N PHE A 332 -17.51 19.44 25.43
CA PHE A 332 -16.86 18.77 24.31
C PHE A 332 -15.38 19.11 24.24
N MET A 333 -15.02 20.41 24.31
CA MET A 333 -13.63 20.88 24.27
C MET A 333 -12.77 20.27 25.38
N ASP A 334 -13.28 20.31 26.62
CA ASP A 334 -12.57 19.76 27.80
C ASP A 334 -12.32 18.25 27.64
N LEU A 335 -13.33 17.50 27.17
CA LEU A 335 -13.22 16.06 26.98
C LEU A 335 -12.38 15.66 25.77
N ALA A 336 -12.43 16.41 24.68
CA ALA A 336 -11.60 16.19 23.48
C ALA A 336 -10.10 16.33 23.82
N MET A 337 -9.75 17.39 24.56
CA MET A 337 -8.37 17.57 25.01
C MET A 337 -7.93 16.52 26.03
N LYS A 338 -8.85 16.04 26.89
CA LYS A 338 -8.58 14.92 27.79
C LYS A 338 -8.24 13.64 27.01
N LEU A 339 -8.93 13.36 25.91
CA LEU A 339 -8.66 12.21 25.04
C LEU A 339 -7.31 12.36 24.33
N GLU A 340 -7.00 13.51 23.70
CA GLU A 340 -5.70 13.72 23.05
C GLU A 340 -4.55 13.51 24.03
N ASN A 341 -4.65 14.11 25.24
CA ASN A 341 -3.63 13.97 26.27
C ASN A 341 -3.50 12.54 26.81
N HIS A 342 -4.59 11.77 26.85
CA HIS A 342 -4.57 10.40 27.31
C HIS A 342 -3.97 9.43 26.28
N PHE A 343 -4.36 9.57 25.01
CA PHE A 343 -3.85 8.72 23.93
C PHE A 343 -2.52 9.23 23.35
N HIS A 344 -2.09 10.44 23.74
CA HIS A 344 -0.90 11.11 23.21
C HIS A 344 -0.89 11.20 21.70
N ASP A 345 -2.05 11.29 21.06
CA ASP A 345 -2.21 11.36 19.59
C ASP A 345 -3.50 12.09 19.23
N MET A 346 -3.53 12.70 18.03
CA MET A 346 -4.73 13.30 17.45
C MET A 346 -5.89 12.32 17.45
N GLN A 347 -7.02 12.74 17.99
CA GLN A 347 -8.24 11.94 18.08
C GLN A 347 -9.26 12.32 17.04
N ASP A 348 -9.92 11.33 16.46
CA ASP A 348 -11.11 11.39 15.63
C ASP A 348 -12.27 10.88 16.46
N MET A 349 -13.28 11.73 16.69
CA MET A 349 -14.35 11.52 17.66
C MET A 349 -15.71 11.63 16.99
N GLU A 350 -16.57 10.65 17.25
CA GLU A 350 -18.01 10.72 16.95
C GLU A 350 -18.76 11.07 18.22
N PHE A 351 -19.66 12.06 18.17
CA PHE A 351 -20.44 12.50 19.30
C PHE A 351 -21.90 12.75 18.95
N THR A 352 -22.78 12.64 19.94
CA THR A 352 -24.20 12.98 19.83
C THR A 352 -24.63 13.79 21.05
N ILE A 353 -25.44 14.79 20.83
CA ILE A 353 -26.09 15.57 21.86
C ILE A 353 -27.56 15.18 21.85
N GLU A 354 -28.07 14.71 22.96
CA GLU A 354 -29.46 14.37 23.15
C GLU A 354 -30.07 15.29 24.22
N GLU A 355 -31.00 16.16 23.84
CA GLU A 355 -31.68 17.08 24.73
C GLU A 355 -30.71 17.89 25.64
N GLY A 356 -29.65 18.45 25.01
CA GLY A 356 -28.63 19.24 25.71
C GLY A 356 -27.60 18.41 26.50
N LYS A 357 -27.59 17.10 26.39
CA LYS A 357 -26.62 16.23 27.05
C LYS A 357 -25.66 15.58 26.03
N LEU A 358 -24.35 15.82 26.20
CA LEU A 358 -23.31 15.31 25.32
C LEU A 358 -22.97 13.84 25.60
N TYR A 359 -22.79 13.06 24.56
CA TYR A 359 -22.27 11.69 24.58
C TYR A 359 -21.21 11.50 23.50
N PHE A 360 -20.15 10.76 23.83
CA PHE A 360 -19.17 10.25 22.88
C PHE A 360 -19.57 8.84 22.43
N LEU A 361 -19.62 8.63 21.11
CA LEU A 361 -19.99 7.32 20.53
C LEU A 361 -18.79 6.50 20.13
N GLN A 362 -17.67 7.16 19.83
CA GLN A 362 -16.42 6.55 19.38
C GLN A 362 -15.28 7.54 19.49
N THR A 363 -14.09 7.04 19.79
CA THR A 363 -12.82 7.72 19.52
C THR A 363 -11.86 6.77 18.82
N ARG A 364 -10.96 7.33 18.02
CA ARG A 364 -9.84 6.60 17.41
C ARG A 364 -8.72 7.58 17.09
N ASN A 365 -7.50 7.06 16.90
CA ASN A 365 -6.43 7.88 16.34
C ASN A 365 -6.84 8.36 14.96
N GLY A 366 -6.82 9.66 14.73
CA GLY A 366 -7.34 10.28 13.53
C GLY A 366 -6.53 9.87 12.29
N LYS A 367 -7.25 9.43 11.23
CA LYS A 367 -6.65 9.31 9.91
C LYS A 367 -6.26 10.71 9.43
N ARG A 368 -5.07 10.82 8.85
CA ARG A 368 -4.47 12.10 8.47
C ARG A 368 -3.62 11.96 7.22
N THR A 369 -3.38 13.06 6.53
CA THR A 369 -2.44 13.11 5.43
C THR A 369 -0.99 12.93 5.92
N ALA A 370 -0.07 12.59 5.03
CA ALA A 370 1.34 12.49 5.40
C ALA A 370 1.95 13.80 5.93
N PRO A 371 1.67 14.98 5.33
CA PRO A 371 2.12 16.25 5.92
C PRO A 371 1.60 16.47 7.34
N ALA A 372 0.32 16.19 7.58
CA ALA A 372 -0.28 16.31 8.91
C ALA A 372 0.32 15.31 9.91
N ALA A 373 0.62 14.07 9.47
CA ALA A 373 1.25 13.07 10.34
C ALA A 373 2.63 13.52 10.84
N ILE A 374 3.44 14.06 9.95
CA ILE A 374 4.78 14.59 10.28
C ILE A 374 4.66 15.78 11.23
N LYS A 375 3.82 16.76 10.87
CA LYS A 375 3.63 17.94 11.72
C LYS A 375 3.13 17.56 13.12
N ILE A 376 2.11 16.73 13.23
CA ILE A 376 1.54 16.28 14.51
C ILE A 376 2.60 15.54 15.33
N ALA A 377 3.40 14.66 14.72
CA ALA A 377 4.45 13.94 15.41
C ALA A 377 5.50 14.89 15.98
N CYS A 378 5.94 15.90 15.21
CA CYS A 378 6.88 16.93 15.66
C CYS A 378 6.29 17.79 16.78
N ASP A 379 5.04 18.25 16.63
CA ASP A 379 4.36 19.07 17.63
C ASP A 379 4.21 18.31 18.97
N LEU A 380 3.84 17.01 18.93
CA LEU A 380 3.69 16.19 20.13
C LEU A 380 5.03 15.95 20.85
N VAL A 381 6.14 15.87 20.11
CA VAL A 381 7.50 15.83 20.70
C VAL A 381 7.82 17.18 21.36
N ASP A 382 7.55 18.29 20.68
CA ASP A 382 7.81 19.64 21.22
C ASP A 382 6.94 19.95 22.45
N GLU A 383 5.73 19.40 22.49
CA GLU A 383 4.82 19.47 23.64
C GLU A 383 5.23 18.52 24.79
N GLY A 384 6.24 17.66 24.59
CA GLY A 384 6.70 16.68 25.59
C GLY A 384 5.73 15.53 25.84
N GLN A 385 4.80 15.29 24.93
CA GLN A 385 3.80 14.22 25.03
C GLN A 385 4.33 12.85 24.57
N ILE A 386 5.26 12.86 23.61
CA ILE A 386 5.90 11.65 23.06
C ILE A 386 7.40 11.87 22.88
N THR A 387 8.13 10.78 22.79
CA THR A 387 9.56 10.81 22.46
C THR A 387 9.78 10.84 20.94
N PRO A 388 10.96 11.24 20.44
CA PRO A 388 11.32 11.12 19.03
C PRO A 388 11.20 9.68 18.49
N GLU A 389 11.50 8.70 19.33
CA GLU A 389 11.40 7.27 19.03
C GLU A 389 9.94 6.86 18.77
N GLU A 390 9.01 7.31 19.64
CA GLU A 390 7.57 7.10 19.46
C GLU A 390 7.05 7.85 18.23
N ALA A 391 7.55 9.05 17.95
CA ALA A 391 7.18 9.83 16.77
C ALA A 391 7.52 9.09 15.47
N VAL A 392 8.74 8.54 15.37
CA VAL A 392 9.19 7.70 14.25
C VAL A 392 8.26 6.48 14.06
N CYS A 393 7.87 5.82 15.14
CA CYS A 393 7.01 4.64 15.09
C CYS A 393 5.54 4.93 14.69
N ARG A 394 5.07 6.17 14.84
CA ARG A 394 3.67 6.56 14.55
C ARG A 394 3.41 6.94 13.10
N ILE A 395 4.46 7.28 12.36
CA ILE A 395 4.35 7.68 10.95
C ILE A 395 4.34 6.42 10.10
N GLU A 396 3.33 6.27 9.27
CA GLU A 396 3.26 5.18 8.30
C GLU A 396 4.30 5.41 7.19
N ALA A 397 5.30 4.53 7.09
CA ALA A 397 6.42 4.73 6.18
C ALA A 397 5.98 4.86 4.71
N LYS A 398 5.00 4.04 4.27
CA LYS A 398 4.45 4.12 2.90
C LYS A 398 3.81 5.49 2.60
N SER A 399 3.26 6.17 3.59
CA SER A 399 2.60 7.47 3.39
C SER A 399 3.56 8.59 3.00
N LEU A 400 4.87 8.44 3.29
CA LEU A 400 5.88 9.42 2.90
C LEU A 400 5.97 9.61 1.38
N ASP A 401 5.55 8.62 0.60
CA ASP A 401 5.48 8.70 -0.86
C ASP A 401 4.68 9.93 -1.33
N GLN A 402 3.60 10.26 -0.64
CA GLN A 402 2.77 11.44 -0.92
C GLN A 402 3.51 12.78 -0.81
N LEU A 403 4.61 12.83 -0.06
CA LEU A 403 5.40 14.05 0.16
C LEU A 403 6.46 14.28 -0.90
N LEU A 404 6.79 13.25 -1.65
CA LEU A 404 7.90 13.23 -2.60
C LEU A 404 7.45 13.48 -4.03
N HIS A 405 6.12 13.54 -4.27
CA HIS A 405 5.53 13.74 -5.58
C HIS A 405 4.61 14.98 -5.60
N PRO A 406 4.44 15.66 -6.76
CA PRO A 406 3.46 16.72 -6.91
C PRO A 406 2.05 16.23 -6.55
N THR A 407 1.22 17.13 -6.03
CA THR A 407 -0.19 16.88 -5.69
C THR A 407 -1.09 17.88 -6.40
N PHE A 408 -2.37 17.53 -6.62
CA PHE A 408 -3.34 18.51 -7.11
C PHE A 408 -3.74 19.50 -6.02
N ASP A 409 -4.01 20.73 -6.46
CA ASP A 409 -4.71 21.69 -5.63
C ASP A 409 -6.11 21.16 -5.28
N ALA A 410 -6.46 21.13 -4.00
CA ALA A 410 -7.66 20.45 -3.51
C ALA A 410 -8.96 21.05 -4.05
N ASP A 411 -9.01 22.37 -4.26
CA ASP A 411 -10.22 23.04 -4.77
C ASP A 411 -10.30 22.88 -6.30
N ALA A 412 -9.18 22.93 -7.00
CA ALA A 412 -9.12 22.66 -8.44
C ALA A 412 -9.52 21.20 -8.75
N LEU A 413 -9.11 20.25 -7.91
CA LEU A 413 -9.45 18.83 -8.07
C LEU A 413 -10.94 18.54 -7.88
N LYS A 414 -11.60 19.21 -6.92
CA LYS A 414 -13.07 19.09 -6.71
C LYS A 414 -13.90 19.55 -7.92
N ALA A 415 -13.37 20.51 -8.67
CA ALA A 415 -13.99 21.01 -9.89
C ALA A 415 -13.62 20.18 -11.13
N GLY A 416 -12.68 19.25 -11.02
CA GLY A 416 -12.15 18.44 -12.11
C GLY A 416 -13.14 17.37 -12.59
N GLU A 417 -13.25 17.21 -13.91
CA GLU A 417 -14.08 16.18 -14.55
C GLU A 417 -13.26 14.90 -14.75
N VAL A 418 -13.65 13.80 -14.08
CA VAL A 418 -13.06 12.49 -14.28
C VAL A 418 -13.57 11.90 -15.61
N ILE A 419 -12.67 11.55 -16.51
CA ILE A 419 -12.98 10.98 -17.83
C ILE A 419 -12.59 9.51 -17.96
N GLY A 420 -11.81 8.97 -17.03
CA GLY A 420 -11.41 7.56 -17.00
C GLY A 420 -10.65 7.18 -15.73
N SER A 421 -10.39 5.90 -15.56
CA SER A 421 -9.59 5.37 -14.46
C SER A 421 -8.87 4.10 -14.89
N ALA A 422 -7.60 3.95 -14.46
CA ALA A 422 -6.78 2.77 -14.73
C ALA A 422 -5.84 2.49 -13.55
N LEU A 423 -4.79 1.71 -13.76
CA LEU A 423 -3.88 1.32 -12.68
C LEU A 423 -3.02 2.50 -12.22
N PRO A 424 -2.98 2.80 -10.90
CA PRO A 424 -2.09 3.81 -10.32
C PRO A 424 -0.64 3.30 -10.29
N ALA A 425 0.05 3.42 -11.44
CA ALA A 425 1.33 2.75 -11.66
C ALA A 425 2.51 3.48 -11.00
N SER A 426 2.50 4.82 -10.98
CA SER A 426 3.48 5.63 -10.25
C SER A 426 2.77 6.85 -9.66
N PRO A 427 2.96 7.15 -8.36
CA PRO A 427 2.20 8.19 -7.67
C PRO A 427 2.52 9.60 -8.16
N GLY A 428 1.68 10.57 -7.75
CA GLY A 428 1.82 11.98 -8.08
C GLY A 428 0.68 12.52 -8.93
N ALA A 429 0.68 13.83 -9.11
CA ALA A 429 -0.25 14.56 -9.94
C ALA A 429 0.50 15.16 -11.13
N ALA A 430 0.01 14.95 -12.32
CA ALA A 430 0.56 15.53 -13.54
C ALA A 430 -0.54 16.20 -14.35
N ALA A 431 -0.24 17.35 -14.94
CA ALA A 431 -1.10 18.05 -15.88
C ALA A 431 -0.27 18.59 -17.03
N GLY A 432 -0.69 18.35 -18.26
CA GLY A 432 0.07 18.79 -19.42
C GLY A 432 -0.61 18.51 -20.74
N LYS A 433 0.06 18.92 -21.80
CA LYS A 433 -0.35 18.69 -23.19
C LYS A 433 -0.13 17.23 -23.58
N VAL A 434 -1.09 16.64 -24.24
CA VAL A 434 -1.00 15.30 -24.83
C VAL A 434 0.06 15.28 -25.92
N ILE A 435 0.97 14.31 -25.83
CA ILE A 435 1.99 14.01 -26.86
C ILE A 435 2.03 12.49 -27.06
N PHE A 436 2.23 12.04 -28.32
CA PHE A 436 2.11 10.64 -28.70
C PHE A 436 3.44 9.94 -28.97
N THR A 437 4.54 10.66 -29.10
CA THR A 437 5.87 10.07 -29.34
C THR A 437 6.88 10.51 -28.30
N ALA A 438 7.85 9.66 -28.02
CA ALA A 438 8.92 9.95 -27.07
C ALA A 438 9.83 11.10 -27.55
N GLU A 439 10.09 11.16 -28.85
CA GLU A 439 10.91 12.21 -29.46
C GLU A 439 10.27 13.60 -29.29
N GLU A 440 8.96 13.69 -29.54
CA GLU A 440 8.24 14.98 -29.38
C GLU A 440 8.14 15.37 -27.91
N ALA A 441 7.95 14.38 -27.02
CA ALA A 441 7.97 14.62 -25.59
C ALA A 441 9.33 15.14 -25.10
N LYS A 442 10.43 14.59 -25.61
CA LYS A 442 11.78 15.07 -25.35
C LYS A 442 11.99 16.52 -25.85
N GLU A 443 11.53 16.84 -27.06
CA GLU A 443 11.66 18.19 -27.62
C GLU A 443 10.81 19.23 -26.86
N ALA A 444 9.60 18.88 -26.49
CA ALA A 444 8.66 19.79 -25.86
C ALA A 444 8.83 19.88 -24.34
N GLY A 445 9.19 18.77 -23.68
CA GLY A 445 9.17 18.60 -22.23
C GLY A 445 10.40 19.17 -21.49
N ILE A 446 10.69 18.57 -20.35
CA ILE A 446 11.79 18.95 -19.45
C ILE A 446 13.13 18.72 -20.18
N GLY A 447 13.99 19.73 -20.19
CA GLY A 447 15.25 19.69 -20.93
C GLY A 447 15.17 20.14 -22.41
N GLY A 448 13.95 20.18 -22.97
CA GLY A 448 13.67 20.76 -24.29
C GLY A 448 13.11 22.18 -24.19
N LYS A 449 11.86 22.38 -24.66
CA LYS A 449 11.17 23.68 -24.59
C LYS A 449 10.63 24.03 -23.19
N GLY A 450 10.64 23.08 -22.25
CA GLY A 450 10.15 23.27 -20.89
C GLY A 450 8.63 23.30 -20.77
N GLU A 451 7.90 22.77 -21.75
CA GLU A 451 6.44 22.65 -21.68
C GLU A 451 6.03 21.49 -20.78
N ARG A 452 4.87 21.62 -20.15
CA ARG A 452 4.27 20.50 -19.42
C ARG A 452 3.59 19.56 -20.41
N VAL A 453 4.08 18.33 -20.51
CA VAL A 453 3.57 17.33 -21.45
C VAL A 453 3.19 16.03 -20.75
N ILE A 454 2.17 15.36 -21.27
CA ILE A 454 1.76 14.01 -20.90
C ILE A 454 2.01 13.09 -22.09
N LEU A 455 2.87 12.11 -21.91
CA LEU A 455 3.15 11.10 -22.93
C LEU A 455 2.04 10.05 -22.91
N VAL A 456 1.33 9.91 -24.03
CA VAL A 456 0.22 8.95 -24.19
C VAL A 456 0.62 7.91 -25.24
N ARG A 457 0.74 6.64 -24.82
CA ARG A 457 1.20 5.55 -25.67
C ARG A 457 0.26 4.36 -25.62
N LEU A 458 0.26 3.53 -26.65
CA LEU A 458 -0.35 2.21 -26.60
C LEU A 458 0.34 1.36 -25.50
N GLU A 459 1.65 1.32 -25.52
CA GLU A 459 2.58 0.76 -24.51
C GLU A 459 3.94 1.45 -24.67
N THR A 460 4.80 1.41 -23.65
CA THR A 460 6.15 1.99 -23.75
C THR A 460 7.20 0.89 -23.89
N SER A 461 8.28 1.22 -24.59
CA SER A 461 9.48 0.40 -24.77
C SER A 461 10.70 1.07 -24.14
N PRO A 462 11.84 0.38 -24.00
CA PRO A 462 13.09 0.99 -23.54
C PRO A 462 13.56 2.19 -24.36
N GLU A 463 13.16 2.27 -25.61
CA GLU A 463 13.50 3.38 -26.52
C GLU A 463 12.74 4.68 -26.15
N ASP A 464 11.63 4.57 -25.42
CA ASP A 464 10.82 5.72 -24.99
C ASP A 464 11.39 6.46 -23.76
N ILE A 465 12.46 5.98 -23.15
CA ILE A 465 12.98 6.43 -21.84
C ILE A 465 13.23 7.94 -21.78
N GLU A 466 13.80 8.53 -22.81
CA GLU A 466 14.09 9.97 -22.84
C GLU A 466 12.81 10.81 -22.87
N GLY A 467 11.82 10.38 -23.66
CA GLY A 467 10.50 11.03 -23.70
C GLY A 467 9.73 10.86 -22.40
N MET A 468 9.84 9.69 -21.76
CA MET A 468 9.25 9.44 -20.45
C MET A 468 9.86 10.34 -19.37
N HIS A 469 11.18 10.58 -19.43
CA HIS A 469 11.87 11.47 -18.48
C HIS A 469 11.52 12.94 -18.70
N ALA A 470 11.29 13.36 -19.94
CA ALA A 470 10.91 14.73 -20.28
C ALA A 470 9.44 15.04 -19.97
N ALA A 471 8.58 14.03 -19.84
CA ALA A 471 7.16 14.18 -19.56
C ALA A 471 6.86 14.41 -18.07
N GLN A 472 5.81 15.21 -17.80
CA GLN A 472 5.27 15.36 -16.43
C GLN A 472 4.50 14.12 -15.98
N GLY A 473 3.93 13.39 -16.92
CA GLY A 473 3.17 12.18 -16.65
C GLY A 473 3.06 11.27 -17.86
N ILE A 474 2.77 10.01 -17.59
CA ILE A 474 2.71 8.94 -18.59
C ILE A 474 1.35 8.25 -18.49
N LEU A 475 0.69 8.06 -19.63
CA LEU A 475 -0.57 7.34 -19.75
C LEU A 475 -0.42 6.24 -20.80
N THR A 476 -0.68 4.98 -20.43
CA THR A 476 -0.65 3.88 -21.38
C THR A 476 -1.97 3.15 -21.47
N VAL A 477 -2.30 2.68 -22.66
CA VAL A 477 -3.50 1.87 -22.93
C VAL A 477 -3.30 0.44 -22.41
N ARG A 478 -2.11 -0.10 -22.62
CA ARG A 478 -1.71 -1.44 -22.16
C ARG A 478 -0.68 -1.36 -21.05
N GLY A 479 -0.55 -2.44 -20.31
CA GLY A 479 0.46 -2.59 -19.26
C GLY A 479 -0.14 -2.73 -17.87
N GLY A 480 0.53 -3.52 -17.04
CA GLY A 480 0.21 -3.74 -15.63
C GLY A 480 1.15 -2.96 -14.71
N MET A 481 1.07 -3.21 -13.41
CA MET A 481 1.93 -2.60 -12.37
C MET A 481 3.42 -2.95 -12.53
N THR A 482 3.73 -3.95 -13.33
CA THR A 482 5.10 -4.43 -13.63
C THR A 482 5.53 -4.16 -15.06
N SER A 483 4.71 -3.46 -15.86
CA SER A 483 5.06 -3.07 -17.23
C SER A 483 6.26 -2.12 -17.26
N HIS A 484 6.91 -2.00 -18.41
CA HIS A 484 8.01 -1.06 -18.62
C HIS A 484 7.64 0.36 -18.20
N ALA A 485 6.47 0.87 -18.64
CA ALA A 485 5.97 2.18 -18.23
C ALA A 485 5.90 2.35 -16.71
N ALA A 486 5.33 1.36 -16.00
CA ALA A 486 5.14 1.41 -14.56
C ALA A 486 6.45 1.36 -13.77
N VAL A 487 7.38 0.51 -14.19
CA VAL A 487 8.68 0.34 -13.50
C VAL A 487 9.58 1.55 -13.71
N VAL A 488 9.70 2.02 -14.95
CA VAL A 488 10.53 3.16 -15.28
C VAL A 488 9.98 4.44 -14.67
N ALA A 489 8.67 4.70 -14.80
CA ALA A 489 8.05 5.88 -14.19
C ALA A 489 8.26 5.95 -12.67
N ARG A 490 8.14 4.82 -11.98
CA ARG A 490 8.45 4.75 -10.53
C ARG A 490 9.92 5.01 -10.22
N GLY A 491 10.83 4.52 -11.06
CA GLY A 491 12.25 4.82 -10.92
C GLY A 491 12.54 6.30 -11.04
N MET A 492 11.91 6.96 -12.01
CA MET A 492 12.06 8.39 -12.30
C MET A 492 11.27 9.31 -11.36
N GLY A 493 10.30 8.78 -10.60
CA GLY A 493 9.35 9.57 -9.81
C GLY A 493 8.33 10.34 -10.67
N THR A 494 8.11 9.91 -11.90
CA THR A 494 7.15 10.50 -12.84
C THR A 494 5.77 9.90 -12.62
N CYS A 495 4.73 10.74 -12.57
CA CYS A 495 3.35 10.30 -12.46
C CYS A 495 2.99 9.33 -13.60
N CYS A 496 2.40 8.18 -13.29
CA CYS A 496 2.00 7.21 -14.31
C CYS A 496 0.66 6.56 -14.01
N VAL A 497 -0.21 6.56 -15.03
CA VAL A 497 -1.45 5.79 -15.07
C VAL A 497 -1.33 4.78 -16.21
N SER A 498 -1.37 3.49 -15.91
CA SER A 498 -1.08 2.42 -16.87
C SER A 498 -2.28 1.49 -17.07
N GLY A 499 -2.39 0.93 -18.28
CA GLY A 499 -3.40 -0.09 -18.58
C GLY A 499 -4.83 0.45 -18.71
N CYS A 500 -5.01 1.66 -19.24
CA CYS A 500 -6.32 2.22 -19.50
C CYS A 500 -6.96 1.64 -20.76
N GLY A 501 -7.48 0.41 -20.65
CA GLY A 501 -8.07 -0.32 -21.78
C GLY A 501 -9.34 0.31 -22.38
N GLU A 502 -9.88 1.36 -21.74
CA GLU A 502 -11.02 2.15 -22.28
C GLU A 502 -10.56 3.19 -23.33
N ILE A 503 -9.27 3.43 -23.47
CA ILE A 503 -8.72 4.35 -24.46
C ILE A 503 -8.70 3.68 -25.84
N GLU A 504 -9.32 4.33 -26.82
CA GLU A 504 -9.15 4.05 -28.26
C GLU A 504 -8.08 5.00 -28.80
N ILE A 505 -6.83 4.54 -28.95
CA ILE A 505 -5.70 5.35 -29.44
C ILE A 505 -5.43 5.10 -30.92
N ASP A 506 -5.10 6.19 -31.65
CA ASP A 506 -4.55 6.18 -33.02
C ASP A 506 -3.28 7.05 -33.02
N GLU A 507 -2.13 6.42 -32.80
CA GLU A 507 -0.84 7.13 -32.70
C GLU A 507 -0.43 7.80 -34.04
N GLU A 508 -0.84 7.21 -35.17
CA GLU A 508 -0.54 7.81 -36.49
C GLU A 508 -1.31 9.12 -36.74
N LYS A 509 -2.58 9.17 -36.28
CA LYS A 509 -3.41 10.38 -36.35
C LYS A 509 -3.19 11.32 -35.19
N LYS A 510 -2.42 10.90 -34.19
CA LYS A 510 -2.19 11.64 -32.94
C LYS A 510 -3.48 12.03 -32.26
N GLU A 511 -4.37 11.03 -32.05
CA GLU A 511 -5.63 11.19 -31.34
C GLU A 511 -5.96 9.99 -30.48
N PHE A 512 -6.71 10.23 -29.38
CA PHE A 512 -7.32 9.15 -28.62
C PHE A 512 -8.72 9.55 -28.13
N LYS A 513 -9.55 8.54 -27.83
CA LYS A 513 -10.88 8.72 -27.25
C LYS A 513 -10.96 8.12 -25.86
N LEU A 514 -11.54 8.88 -24.93
CA LEU A 514 -11.79 8.45 -23.56
C LEU A 514 -12.96 9.23 -22.94
N GLY A 515 -13.84 8.57 -22.21
CA GLY A 515 -14.96 9.19 -21.49
C GLY A 515 -15.92 10.00 -22.38
N GLY A 516 -16.06 9.59 -23.65
CA GLY A 516 -16.90 10.26 -24.64
C GLY A 516 -16.27 11.49 -25.32
N TYR A 517 -15.02 11.80 -25.02
CA TYR A 517 -14.23 12.89 -25.61
C TYR A 517 -13.19 12.34 -26.58
N THR A 518 -12.83 13.15 -27.58
CA THR A 518 -11.67 12.93 -28.45
C THR A 518 -10.62 13.96 -28.10
N PHE A 519 -9.39 13.50 -27.87
CA PHE A 519 -8.22 14.31 -27.56
C PHE A 519 -7.22 14.23 -28.70
N HIS A 520 -6.65 15.37 -29.06
CA HIS A 520 -5.60 15.49 -30.07
C HIS A 520 -4.30 15.96 -29.42
N GLU A 521 -3.22 15.85 -30.17
CA GLU A 521 -1.94 16.41 -29.76
C GLU A 521 -2.05 17.88 -29.35
N GLY A 522 -1.53 18.24 -28.19
CA GLY A 522 -1.60 19.57 -27.61
C GLY A 522 -2.82 19.85 -26.73
N ASP A 523 -3.84 18.96 -26.70
CA ASP A 523 -4.94 19.08 -25.74
C ASP A 523 -4.44 18.80 -24.32
N TYR A 524 -5.09 19.38 -23.31
CA TYR A 524 -4.70 19.19 -21.91
C TYR A 524 -5.48 18.06 -21.24
N ILE A 525 -4.74 17.20 -20.54
CA ILE A 525 -5.27 16.22 -19.59
C ILE A 525 -4.49 16.29 -18.28
N SER A 526 -5.09 15.76 -17.22
CA SER A 526 -4.43 15.62 -15.92
C SER A 526 -4.54 14.19 -15.42
N LEU A 527 -3.44 13.68 -14.82
CA LEU A 527 -3.31 12.33 -14.32
C LEU A 527 -3.10 12.35 -12.81
N ASP A 528 -3.86 11.53 -12.09
CA ASP A 528 -3.63 11.21 -10.69
C ASP A 528 -3.02 9.80 -10.60
N GLY A 529 -1.72 9.72 -10.57
CA GLY A 529 -0.98 8.49 -10.48
C GLY A 529 -1.13 7.79 -9.12
N THR A 530 -1.69 8.47 -8.10
CA THR A 530 -1.97 7.90 -6.79
C THR A 530 -3.30 7.13 -6.76
N THR A 531 -4.31 7.64 -7.48
CA THR A 531 -5.66 7.02 -7.53
C THR A 531 -5.97 6.34 -8.87
N GLY A 532 -5.14 6.53 -9.88
CA GLY A 532 -5.35 6.03 -11.24
C GLY A 532 -6.39 6.81 -12.05
N LYS A 533 -6.86 7.95 -11.56
CA LYS A 533 -7.88 8.76 -12.24
C LYS A 533 -7.28 9.63 -13.33
N ILE A 534 -8.04 9.79 -14.41
CA ILE A 534 -7.71 10.66 -15.55
C ILE A 534 -8.76 11.76 -15.62
N TYR A 535 -8.29 13.00 -15.72
CA TYR A 535 -9.16 14.17 -15.72
C TYR A 535 -9.03 14.94 -17.02
N LYS A 536 -10.12 15.57 -17.44
CA LYS A 536 -10.15 16.49 -18.56
C LYS A 536 -9.54 17.84 -18.18
N GLY A 537 -8.66 18.36 -19.04
CA GLY A 537 -8.10 19.71 -18.92
C GLY A 537 -6.89 19.80 -17.98
N ASP A 538 -6.46 21.03 -17.75
CA ASP A 538 -5.28 21.40 -16.95
C ASP A 538 -5.69 21.68 -15.49
N ILE A 539 -5.58 20.70 -14.62
CA ILE A 539 -5.82 20.87 -13.19
C ILE A 539 -4.52 21.36 -12.54
N LYS A 540 -4.63 22.42 -11.75
CA LYS A 540 -3.50 23.02 -11.04
C LYS A 540 -2.84 22.01 -10.10
N THR A 541 -1.51 21.89 -10.20
CA THR A 541 -0.68 21.07 -9.32
C THR A 541 0.13 21.93 -8.35
N ASN A 542 0.44 21.36 -7.19
CA ASN A 542 1.36 21.91 -6.20
C ASN A 542 2.64 21.07 -6.23
N GLU A 543 3.80 21.70 -6.20
CA GLU A 543 5.10 21.03 -6.10
C GLU A 543 5.21 20.22 -4.80
N ALA A 544 6.00 19.15 -4.84
CA ALA A 544 6.33 18.36 -3.64
C ALA A 544 7.06 19.23 -2.62
N SER A 545 6.48 19.39 -1.43
CA SER A 545 7.06 20.22 -0.36
C SER A 545 7.66 19.32 0.73
N VAL A 546 8.98 19.25 0.75
CA VAL A 546 9.73 18.66 1.88
C VAL A 546 9.87 19.73 2.96
N SER A 547 9.03 19.69 3.99
CA SER A 547 9.04 20.67 5.09
C SER A 547 10.24 20.49 6.03
N GLY A 548 10.53 21.51 6.86
CA GLY A 548 11.55 21.41 7.93
C GLY A 548 11.29 20.26 8.91
N ASP A 549 10.03 19.95 9.21
CA ASP A 549 9.62 18.83 10.05
C ASP A 549 9.92 17.47 9.42
N PHE A 550 9.84 17.34 8.09
CA PHE A 550 10.29 16.14 7.39
C PHE A 550 11.78 15.86 7.67
N GLY A 551 12.63 16.88 7.60
CA GLY A 551 14.07 16.76 7.91
C GLY A 551 14.31 16.32 9.36
N ARG A 552 13.50 16.82 10.32
CA ARG A 552 13.57 16.41 11.73
C ARG A 552 13.26 14.92 11.90
N VAL A 553 12.17 14.45 11.31
CA VAL A 553 11.76 13.03 11.38
C VAL A 553 12.81 12.14 10.73
N MET A 554 13.36 12.54 9.57
CA MET A 554 14.44 11.79 8.91
C MET A 554 15.73 11.77 9.76
N GLY A 555 16.04 12.87 10.44
CA GLY A 555 17.16 12.92 11.39
C GLY A 555 16.99 11.92 12.54
N TRP A 556 15.81 11.89 13.15
CA TRP A 556 15.52 10.89 14.20
C TRP A 556 15.57 9.46 13.64
N ALA A 557 15.05 9.21 12.45
CA ALA A 557 15.13 7.90 11.82
C ALA A 557 16.59 7.45 11.64
N ASP A 558 17.48 8.34 11.21
CA ASP A 558 18.89 8.03 11.04
C ASP A 558 19.63 7.74 12.37
N GLU A 559 19.18 8.34 13.50
CA GLU A 559 19.72 8.03 14.83
C GLU A 559 19.36 6.61 15.30
N PHE A 560 18.20 6.11 14.92
CA PHE A 560 17.71 4.83 15.43
C PHE A 560 18.01 3.64 14.54
N ARG A 561 18.08 3.80 13.20
CA ARG A 561 18.34 2.71 12.27
C ARG A 561 19.77 2.18 12.35
N THR A 562 19.91 0.90 12.13
CA THR A 562 21.20 0.20 11.95
C THR A 562 21.47 -0.17 10.50
N LEU A 563 20.40 -0.54 9.76
CA LEU A 563 20.48 -0.78 8.31
C LEU A 563 20.88 0.50 7.57
N LYS A 564 21.86 0.38 6.69
CA LYS A 564 22.17 1.41 5.69
C LYS A 564 21.11 1.41 4.60
N VAL A 565 20.87 2.58 3.99
CA VAL A 565 19.95 2.70 2.86
C VAL A 565 20.72 3.22 1.65
N ARG A 566 20.84 2.36 0.65
CA ARG A 566 21.43 2.68 -0.65
C ARG A 566 20.32 2.86 -1.70
N THR A 567 20.70 3.31 -2.89
CA THR A 567 19.78 3.47 -4.01
C THR A 567 20.12 2.56 -5.18
N ASN A 568 19.10 2.26 -6.00
CA ASN A 568 19.28 1.72 -7.35
C ASN A 568 19.29 2.93 -8.29
N ALA A 569 20.42 3.24 -8.89
CA ALA A 569 20.57 4.38 -9.78
C ALA A 569 21.57 4.06 -10.87
N ASP A 570 21.19 4.38 -12.10
CA ASP A 570 21.94 4.08 -13.33
C ASP A 570 22.41 5.36 -14.01
N THR A 571 21.88 6.54 -13.59
CA THR A 571 22.24 7.86 -14.09
C THR A 571 22.78 8.77 -12.98
N PRO A 572 23.66 9.74 -13.31
CA PRO A 572 24.14 10.72 -12.33
C PRO A 572 23.01 11.58 -11.73
N ALA A 573 21.94 11.85 -12.49
CA ALA A 573 20.78 12.60 -12.03
C ALA A 573 20.03 11.84 -10.91
N ASP A 574 19.77 10.55 -11.11
CA ASP A 574 19.11 9.69 -10.12
C ASP A 574 19.99 9.53 -8.88
N ALA A 575 21.30 9.34 -9.07
CA ALA A 575 22.26 9.23 -7.99
C ALA A 575 22.28 10.49 -7.12
N LYS A 576 22.29 11.67 -7.73
CA LYS A 576 22.23 12.96 -7.05
C LYS A 576 20.91 13.13 -6.31
N LYS A 577 19.79 12.82 -6.96
CA LYS A 577 18.46 12.90 -6.33
C LYS A 577 18.36 11.98 -5.10
N ALA A 578 18.84 10.74 -5.24
CA ALA A 578 18.86 9.81 -4.14
C ALA A 578 19.75 10.30 -2.97
N ARG A 579 20.91 10.92 -3.27
CA ARG A 579 21.79 11.49 -2.27
C ARG A 579 21.11 12.63 -1.52
N GLU A 580 20.41 13.52 -2.22
CA GLU A 580 19.57 14.57 -1.61
C GLU A 580 18.49 13.99 -0.69
N LEU A 581 17.93 12.83 -1.02
CA LEU A 581 16.95 12.11 -0.20
C LEU A 581 17.58 11.28 0.93
N GLY A 582 18.93 11.27 1.02
CA GLY A 582 19.68 10.65 2.13
C GLY A 582 20.20 9.24 1.85
N ALA A 583 20.34 8.84 0.59
CA ALA A 583 20.99 7.59 0.23
C ALA A 583 22.48 7.60 0.64
N GLU A 584 22.98 6.47 1.14
CA GLU A 584 24.33 6.28 1.63
C GLU A 584 25.22 5.52 0.64
N GLY A 585 24.81 5.44 -0.62
CA GLY A 585 25.52 4.77 -1.70
C GLY A 585 24.57 4.24 -2.78
N ILE A 586 25.13 3.61 -3.80
CA ILE A 586 24.41 2.81 -4.79
C ILE A 586 24.56 1.34 -4.44
N GLY A 587 23.44 0.62 -4.29
CA GLY A 587 23.42 -0.83 -4.09
C GLY A 587 23.23 -1.60 -5.38
N LEU A 588 22.77 -0.95 -6.44
CA LEU A 588 22.67 -1.49 -7.79
C LEU A 588 22.79 -0.39 -8.82
N CYS A 589 23.82 -0.46 -9.64
CA CYS A 589 23.92 0.21 -10.92
C CYS A 589 23.80 -0.84 -12.03
N ARG A 590 22.77 -0.70 -12.88
CA ARG A 590 22.52 -1.59 -14.05
C ARG A 590 23.25 -1.03 -15.25
N THR A 591 24.31 -1.68 -15.66
CA THR A 591 25.15 -1.16 -16.75
C THR A 591 24.51 -1.23 -18.13
N GLU A 592 23.51 -2.09 -18.30
CA GLU A 592 22.76 -2.22 -19.56
C GLU A 592 22.03 -0.93 -19.95
N HIS A 593 21.50 -0.17 -19.00
CA HIS A 593 20.78 1.07 -19.29
C HIS A 593 21.67 2.14 -19.92
N MET A 594 22.99 2.05 -19.70
CA MET A 594 23.96 2.98 -20.30
C MET A 594 24.18 2.77 -21.79
N PHE A 595 23.68 1.67 -22.38
CA PHE A 595 23.93 1.33 -23.79
C PHE A 595 22.80 1.72 -24.73
N PHE A 596 21.63 2.11 -24.23
CA PHE A 596 20.47 2.42 -25.08
C PHE A 596 20.51 3.81 -25.74
N GLU A 597 21.42 4.70 -25.34
CA GLU A 597 21.57 5.99 -25.98
C GLU A 597 22.01 5.84 -27.45
N GLU A 598 21.51 6.70 -28.35
CA GLU A 598 21.62 6.56 -29.80
C GLU A 598 23.08 6.50 -30.31
N ASP A 599 23.99 7.23 -29.68
CA ASP A 599 25.42 7.27 -30.01
C ASP A 599 26.19 6.03 -29.52
N ARG A 600 25.62 5.26 -28.57
CA ARG A 600 26.26 4.10 -27.93
C ARG A 600 25.71 2.76 -28.44
N ILE A 601 24.39 2.69 -28.69
CA ILE A 601 23.72 1.45 -29.10
C ILE A 601 24.29 0.91 -30.41
N ALA A 602 24.72 1.79 -31.32
CA ALA A 602 25.33 1.39 -32.60
C ALA A 602 26.61 0.58 -32.40
N ALA A 603 27.50 1.02 -31.49
CA ALA A 603 28.75 0.30 -31.17
C ALA A 603 28.47 -1.00 -30.43
N PHE A 604 27.45 -1.01 -29.58
CA PHE A 604 27.05 -2.23 -28.85
C PHE A 604 26.45 -3.27 -29.79
N ARG A 605 25.60 -2.86 -30.74
CA ARG A 605 25.06 -3.72 -31.82
C ARG A 605 26.18 -4.24 -32.74
N GLU A 606 27.23 -3.43 -33.00
CA GLU A 606 28.42 -3.87 -33.72
C GLU A 606 29.16 -5.00 -32.98
N MET A 607 29.35 -4.86 -31.66
CA MET A 607 29.92 -5.88 -30.79
C MET A 607 29.12 -7.19 -30.85
N ILE A 608 27.81 -7.11 -30.75
CA ILE A 608 26.90 -8.27 -30.78
C ILE A 608 27.01 -9.04 -32.08
N CYS A 609 27.14 -8.32 -33.20
CA CYS A 609 27.19 -8.90 -34.53
C CYS A 609 28.61 -9.22 -35.02
N SER A 610 29.64 -9.09 -34.19
CA SER A 610 31.04 -9.43 -34.50
C SER A 610 31.26 -10.92 -34.62
N ASP A 611 32.09 -11.34 -35.59
CA ASP A 611 32.38 -12.74 -35.83
C ASP A 611 33.65 -13.22 -35.08
N THR A 612 34.59 -12.30 -34.77
CA THR A 612 35.84 -12.59 -34.10
C THR A 612 36.01 -11.86 -32.77
N VAL A 613 36.94 -12.30 -31.91
CA VAL A 613 37.28 -11.63 -30.65
C VAL A 613 37.84 -10.22 -30.95
N GLU A 614 38.73 -10.11 -31.95
CA GLU A 614 39.33 -8.83 -32.31
C GLU A 614 38.29 -7.79 -32.77
N GLU A 615 37.28 -8.20 -33.51
CA GLU A 615 36.18 -7.33 -33.91
C GLU A 615 35.36 -6.90 -32.70
N ARG A 616 35.06 -7.81 -31.77
CA ARG A 616 34.33 -7.47 -30.53
C ARG A 616 35.14 -6.52 -29.65
N GLU A 617 36.43 -6.78 -29.43
CA GLU A 617 37.30 -5.88 -28.67
C GLU A 617 37.35 -4.48 -29.31
N ALA A 618 37.45 -4.38 -30.66
CA ALA A 618 37.42 -3.13 -31.35
C ALA A 618 36.10 -2.34 -31.19
N ALA A 619 34.95 -3.04 -31.13
CA ALA A 619 33.66 -2.42 -30.86
C ALA A 619 33.54 -2.00 -29.38
N LEU A 620 34.03 -2.82 -28.47
CA LEU A 620 34.05 -2.53 -27.01
C LEU A 620 34.98 -1.35 -26.68
N ASP A 621 36.08 -1.19 -27.39
CA ASP A 621 36.97 -0.01 -27.24
C ASP A 621 36.28 1.33 -27.63
N LYS A 622 35.24 1.29 -28.45
CA LYS A 622 34.41 2.47 -28.76
C LYS A 622 33.44 2.78 -27.58
N ILE A 623 33.00 1.77 -26.85
CA ILE A 623 32.05 1.89 -25.72
C ILE A 623 32.76 2.30 -24.43
N LEU A 624 34.00 1.82 -24.23
CA LEU A 624 34.76 2.01 -22.98
C LEU A 624 34.82 3.48 -22.53
N PRO A 625 35.10 4.50 -23.36
CA PRO A 625 35.13 5.88 -22.91
C PRO A 625 33.78 6.39 -22.37
N TYR A 626 32.69 5.99 -22.99
CA TYR A 626 31.34 6.38 -22.53
C TYR A 626 31.04 5.81 -21.16
N GLN A 627 31.20 4.51 -20.99
CA GLN A 627 30.96 3.84 -19.71
C GLN A 627 31.89 4.35 -18.59
N GLN A 628 33.15 4.61 -18.90
CA GLN A 628 34.09 5.23 -17.95
C GLN A 628 33.59 6.60 -17.50
N SER A 629 33.14 7.46 -18.43
CA SER A 629 32.60 8.77 -18.12
C SER A 629 31.35 8.71 -17.26
N ASP A 630 30.46 7.74 -17.52
CA ASP A 630 29.25 7.55 -16.73
C ASP A 630 29.60 7.16 -15.28
N PHE A 631 30.54 6.24 -15.09
CA PHE A 631 31.00 5.85 -13.75
C PHE A 631 31.71 6.99 -13.02
N GLU A 632 32.51 7.80 -13.72
CA GLU A 632 33.10 9.00 -13.14
C GLU A 632 32.03 9.95 -12.60
N ALA A 633 30.98 10.21 -13.40
CA ALA A 633 29.87 11.07 -12.98
C ALA A 633 29.03 10.49 -11.85
N LEU A 634 28.85 9.16 -11.80
CA LEU A 634 28.19 8.49 -10.66
C LEU A 634 29.02 8.60 -9.37
N TYR A 635 30.33 8.36 -9.44
CA TYR A 635 31.21 8.51 -8.28
C TYR A 635 31.22 9.94 -7.74
N GLU A 636 31.26 10.93 -8.63
CA GLU A 636 31.19 12.37 -8.26
C GLU A 636 29.85 12.68 -7.57
N ALA A 637 28.73 12.18 -8.10
CA ALA A 637 27.41 12.41 -7.53
C ALA A 637 27.24 11.78 -6.14
N LEU A 638 27.97 10.71 -5.84
CA LEU A 638 27.92 9.98 -4.56
C LEU A 638 28.97 10.45 -3.52
N GLU A 639 29.88 11.35 -3.89
CA GLU A 639 30.82 11.98 -2.97
C GLU A 639 31.62 11.00 -2.08
N GLY A 640 32.11 9.89 -2.66
CA GLY A 640 32.89 8.88 -1.96
C GLY A 640 32.05 7.81 -1.23
N CYS A 641 30.74 7.83 -1.35
CA CYS A 641 29.89 6.72 -0.87
C CYS A 641 30.10 5.48 -1.72
N PRO A 642 29.82 4.26 -1.18
CA PRO A 642 29.92 3.00 -1.91
C PRO A 642 29.06 2.94 -3.16
N VAL A 643 29.60 2.37 -4.24
CA VAL A 643 28.87 2.16 -5.51
C VAL A 643 29.06 0.72 -5.97
N THR A 644 27.95 -0.04 -5.97
CA THR A 644 27.91 -1.41 -6.46
C THR A 644 27.50 -1.42 -7.94
N ILE A 645 28.42 -1.83 -8.80
CA ILE A 645 28.22 -1.88 -10.26
C ILE A 645 27.98 -3.31 -10.67
N ARG A 646 26.82 -3.61 -11.20
CA ARG A 646 26.48 -4.91 -11.76
C ARG A 646 26.95 -4.98 -13.21
N PHE A 647 27.65 -6.03 -13.56
CA PHE A 647 28.01 -6.30 -14.94
C PHE A 647 26.78 -6.62 -15.79
N LEU A 648 26.94 -6.53 -17.11
CA LEU A 648 25.90 -6.74 -18.10
C LEU A 648 25.09 -8.00 -17.79
N ASP A 649 23.78 -7.85 -17.65
CA ASP A 649 22.89 -8.94 -17.25
C ASP A 649 21.94 -9.42 -18.35
N PRO A 650 21.21 -8.53 -19.11
CA PRO A 650 20.25 -8.99 -20.11
C PRO A 650 20.90 -9.78 -21.25
N PRO A 651 20.13 -10.69 -21.90
CA PRO A 651 20.59 -11.39 -23.09
C PRO A 651 20.77 -10.45 -24.28
N LEU A 652 21.70 -10.76 -25.17
CA LEU A 652 22.09 -9.86 -26.28
C LEU A 652 20.97 -9.55 -27.27
N HIS A 653 19.95 -10.38 -27.40
CA HIS A 653 18.84 -10.13 -28.31
C HIS A 653 17.98 -8.91 -27.91
N GLU A 654 18.05 -8.44 -26.67
CA GLU A 654 17.31 -7.22 -26.23
C GLU A 654 17.90 -5.93 -26.83
N PHE A 655 19.14 -5.96 -27.29
CA PHE A 655 19.83 -4.78 -27.83
C PHE A 655 19.80 -4.69 -29.36
N VAL A 656 19.38 -5.74 -30.05
CA VAL A 656 19.38 -5.77 -31.50
C VAL A 656 18.09 -5.17 -32.07
N PRO A 657 18.18 -4.49 -33.27
CA PRO A 657 16.99 -3.84 -33.81
C PRO A 657 15.97 -4.85 -34.31
N THR A 658 14.69 -4.49 -34.16
CA THR A 658 13.54 -5.24 -34.68
C THR A 658 13.05 -4.71 -36.01
N GLU A 659 13.23 -3.40 -36.25
CA GLU A 659 12.76 -2.69 -37.43
C GLU A 659 13.68 -2.90 -38.65
N GLU A 660 13.09 -3.10 -39.82
CA GLU A 660 13.84 -3.42 -41.06
C GLU A 660 14.79 -2.28 -41.51
N ALA A 661 14.41 -1.02 -41.24
CA ALA A 661 15.23 0.15 -41.52
C ALA A 661 16.52 0.17 -40.69
N ASP A 662 16.42 -0.17 -39.39
CA ASP A 662 17.55 -0.17 -38.46
C ASP A 662 18.44 -1.41 -38.65
N ILE A 663 17.83 -2.56 -38.98
CA ILE A 663 18.59 -3.75 -39.43
C ILE A 663 19.44 -3.40 -40.66
N LYS A 664 18.88 -2.64 -41.62
CA LYS A 664 19.62 -2.21 -42.81
C LYS A 664 20.75 -1.25 -42.44
N LYS A 665 20.49 -0.27 -41.58
CA LYS A 665 21.55 0.67 -41.10
C LYS A 665 22.70 -0.10 -40.45
N LEU A 666 22.38 -1.08 -39.61
CA LEU A 666 23.37 -1.95 -38.93
C LEU A 666 24.16 -2.77 -39.97
N ALA A 667 23.49 -3.36 -40.96
CA ALA A 667 24.12 -4.10 -42.06
C ALA A 667 25.10 -3.26 -42.85
N ASP A 668 24.66 -2.05 -43.25
CA ASP A 668 25.49 -1.09 -44.00
C ASP A 668 26.71 -0.63 -43.17
N ALA A 669 26.54 -0.37 -41.86
CA ALA A 669 27.62 0.05 -40.96
C ALA A 669 28.69 -1.06 -40.77
N GLN A 670 28.31 -2.33 -40.79
CA GLN A 670 29.22 -3.47 -40.63
C GLN A 670 29.70 -4.08 -41.94
N GLY A 671 29.26 -3.57 -43.08
CA GLY A 671 29.58 -4.13 -44.37
C GLY A 671 29.10 -5.56 -44.59
N LYS A 672 28.05 -5.96 -43.85
CA LYS A 672 27.38 -7.28 -43.91
C LYS A 672 26.07 -7.17 -44.71
N SER A 673 25.59 -8.30 -45.23
CA SER A 673 24.25 -8.28 -45.86
C SER A 673 23.14 -8.22 -44.84
N VAL A 674 21.99 -7.66 -45.22
CA VAL A 674 20.78 -7.61 -44.38
C VAL A 674 20.36 -9.02 -43.95
N GLU A 675 20.47 -10.00 -44.84
CA GLU A 675 20.18 -11.40 -44.59
C GLU A 675 21.08 -11.99 -43.48
N THR A 676 22.38 -11.62 -43.53
CA THR A 676 23.36 -12.03 -42.50
C THR A 676 22.99 -11.48 -41.14
N ILE A 677 22.68 -10.17 -41.05
CA ILE A 677 22.27 -9.53 -39.80
C ILE A 677 20.93 -10.17 -39.26
N LYS A 678 19.97 -10.35 -40.15
CA LYS A 678 18.71 -11.04 -39.77
C LYS A 678 18.94 -12.46 -39.26
N ALA A 679 19.89 -13.21 -39.86
CA ALA A 679 20.24 -14.53 -39.37
C ALA A 679 20.92 -14.53 -37.99
N ILE A 680 21.77 -13.53 -37.71
CA ILE A 680 22.39 -13.33 -36.40
C ILE A 680 21.31 -13.01 -35.38
N ILE A 681 20.42 -12.05 -35.64
CA ILE A 681 19.32 -11.66 -34.77
C ILE A 681 18.42 -12.86 -34.45
N GLU A 682 18.03 -13.63 -35.47
CA GLU A 682 17.19 -14.81 -35.27
C GLU A 682 17.91 -15.90 -34.45
N GLY A 683 19.23 -16.03 -34.62
CA GLY A 683 20.05 -16.96 -33.82
C GLY A 683 20.22 -16.57 -32.35
N LEU A 684 20.02 -15.29 -32.00
CA LEU A 684 20.07 -14.78 -30.63
C LEU A 684 18.74 -14.90 -29.87
N LYS A 685 17.63 -15.10 -30.59
CA LYS A 685 16.32 -15.24 -29.96
C LYS A 685 16.28 -16.47 -29.05
N GLU A 686 15.80 -16.30 -27.87
CA GLU A 686 15.66 -17.33 -26.84
C GLU A 686 14.20 -17.61 -26.54
N PHE A 687 13.85 -18.88 -26.35
CA PHE A 687 12.48 -19.26 -25.94
C PHE A 687 12.14 -18.83 -24.51
N ASN A 688 13.13 -18.74 -23.66
CA ASN A 688 13.01 -18.27 -22.27
C ASN A 688 14.22 -17.39 -21.91
N PRO A 689 14.17 -16.09 -22.20
CA PRO A 689 15.27 -15.15 -21.97
C PRO A 689 15.74 -15.10 -20.51
N MET A 690 14.81 -15.24 -19.56
CA MET A 690 15.14 -15.22 -18.14
C MET A 690 16.13 -16.31 -17.72
N MET A 691 16.03 -17.49 -18.34
CA MET A 691 16.88 -18.67 -18.06
C MET A 691 17.96 -18.87 -19.13
N GLY A 692 18.15 -17.93 -20.02
CA GLY A 692 18.96 -18.03 -21.21
C GLY A 692 20.42 -17.62 -21.03
N HIS A 693 21.00 -17.16 -22.13
CA HIS A 693 22.40 -16.73 -22.24
C HIS A 693 22.56 -15.27 -21.80
N ARG A 694 22.61 -15.05 -20.50
CA ARG A 694 22.71 -13.74 -19.87
C ARG A 694 23.65 -13.76 -18.65
N GLY A 695 23.94 -12.59 -18.09
CA GLY A 695 24.69 -12.43 -16.85
C GLY A 695 26.07 -13.06 -16.86
N CYS A 696 26.45 -13.82 -15.84
CA CYS A 696 27.75 -14.48 -15.76
C CYS A 696 27.98 -15.47 -16.90
N ARG A 697 26.94 -16.09 -17.47
CA ARG A 697 27.06 -17.01 -18.63
C ARG A 697 27.58 -16.27 -19.84
N LEU A 698 27.12 -15.01 -20.03
CA LEU A 698 27.62 -14.15 -21.08
C LEU A 698 29.06 -13.73 -20.85
N ALA A 699 29.42 -13.39 -19.60
CA ALA A 699 30.81 -13.06 -19.23
C ALA A 699 31.79 -14.25 -19.34
N VAL A 700 31.33 -15.48 -19.16
CA VAL A 700 32.12 -16.70 -19.41
C VAL A 700 32.33 -16.91 -20.90
N THR A 701 31.30 -16.72 -21.73
CA THR A 701 31.38 -16.95 -23.18
C THR A 701 32.12 -15.82 -23.92
N TYR A 702 31.97 -14.58 -23.47
CA TYR A 702 32.56 -13.38 -24.03
C TYR A 702 33.30 -12.57 -22.94
N PRO A 703 34.46 -13.08 -22.45
CA PRO A 703 35.20 -12.47 -21.34
C PRO A 703 35.71 -11.07 -21.63
N GLU A 704 35.82 -10.68 -22.89
CA GLU A 704 36.18 -9.33 -23.34
C GLU A 704 35.17 -8.27 -22.89
N ILE A 705 33.89 -8.62 -22.71
CA ILE A 705 32.89 -7.73 -22.15
C ILE A 705 33.20 -7.41 -20.69
N ALA A 706 33.42 -8.43 -19.87
CA ALA A 706 33.83 -8.27 -18.47
C ALA A 706 35.13 -7.50 -18.31
N LYS A 707 36.10 -7.74 -19.18
CA LYS A 707 37.38 -7.03 -19.25
C LYS A 707 37.17 -5.53 -19.54
N MET A 708 36.33 -5.19 -20.52
CA MET A 708 36.02 -3.80 -20.86
C MET A 708 35.32 -3.09 -19.69
N GLN A 709 34.28 -3.70 -19.11
CA GLN A 709 33.56 -3.12 -17.99
C GLN A 709 34.46 -2.92 -16.75
N THR A 710 35.36 -3.87 -16.47
CA THR A 710 36.35 -3.72 -15.39
C THR A 710 37.28 -2.53 -15.64
N LYS A 711 37.80 -2.36 -16.88
CA LYS A 711 38.61 -1.19 -17.23
C LYS A 711 37.85 0.11 -16.99
N ALA A 712 36.60 0.19 -17.44
CA ALA A 712 35.77 1.39 -17.26
C ALA A 712 35.59 1.73 -15.76
N VAL A 713 35.21 0.75 -14.91
CA VAL A 713 35.00 0.92 -13.46
C VAL A 713 36.29 1.39 -12.76
N ILE A 714 37.38 0.71 -13.00
CA ILE A 714 38.66 0.95 -12.30
C ILE A 714 39.28 2.28 -12.75
N ARG A 715 39.29 2.60 -14.06
CA ARG A 715 39.80 3.87 -14.57
C ARG A 715 39.01 5.05 -14.03
N ALA A 716 37.66 4.95 -14.05
CA ALA A 716 36.80 5.98 -13.48
C ALA A 716 37.09 6.20 -11.98
N ALA A 717 37.18 5.15 -11.19
CA ALA A 717 37.50 5.24 -9.78
C ALA A 717 38.88 5.84 -9.50
N ILE A 718 39.90 5.50 -10.31
CA ILE A 718 41.24 6.09 -10.20
C ILE A 718 41.22 7.58 -10.52
N ASN A 719 40.48 8.00 -11.54
CA ASN A 719 40.38 9.40 -11.92
C ASN A 719 39.71 10.23 -10.83
N VAL A 720 38.58 9.77 -10.32
CA VAL A 720 37.85 10.46 -9.23
C VAL A 720 38.68 10.45 -7.94
N LYS A 721 39.37 9.36 -7.60
CA LYS A 721 40.27 9.32 -6.45
C LYS A 721 41.42 10.33 -6.54
N LYS A 722 41.94 10.56 -7.75
CA LYS A 722 42.96 11.60 -7.97
C LYS A 722 42.39 13.00 -7.79
N ALA A 723 41.15 13.25 -8.19
CA ALA A 723 40.45 14.53 -8.02
C ALA A 723 40.07 14.78 -6.56
N HIS A 724 39.69 13.72 -5.83
CA HIS A 724 39.24 13.75 -4.44
C HIS A 724 40.03 12.76 -3.56
N PRO A 725 41.26 13.06 -3.18
CA PRO A 725 42.14 12.13 -2.44
C PRO A 725 41.64 11.77 -1.03
N ASP A 726 40.75 12.57 -0.48
CA ASP A 726 40.11 12.39 0.84
C ASP A 726 38.89 11.48 0.81
N TRP A 727 38.37 11.13 -0.38
CA TRP A 727 37.24 10.21 -0.51
C TRP A 727 37.70 8.75 -0.38
N ASN A 728 36.90 7.96 0.37
CA ASN A 728 37.14 6.53 0.52
C ASN A 728 36.58 5.77 -0.67
N MET A 729 37.27 5.77 -1.80
CA MET A 729 36.85 5.11 -3.02
C MET A 729 37.14 3.61 -2.95
N VAL A 730 36.09 2.78 -2.91
CA VAL A 730 36.14 1.32 -3.00
C VAL A 730 35.03 0.86 -3.96
N PRO A 731 35.30 0.73 -5.26
CA PRO A 731 34.33 0.17 -6.21
C PRO A 731 33.93 -1.25 -5.84
N GLU A 732 32.64 -1.54 -5.88
CA GLU A 732 32.08 -2.87 -5.66
C GLU A 732 31.61 -3.41 -7.00
N ILE A 733 32.29 -4.47 -7.51
CA ILE A 733 31.95 -5.12 -8.78
C ILE A 733 31.09 -6.34 -8.49
N MET A 734 29.88 -6.37 -9.06
CA MET A 734 28.89 -7.42 -8.81
C MET A 734 28.65 -8.27 -10.06
N ILE A 735 28.89 -9.56 -9.95
CA ILE A 735 28.66 -10.53 -11.02
C ILE A 735 27.26 -11.12 -10.87
N PRO A 736 26.36 -10.90 -11.86
CA PRO A 736 24.97 -11.36 -11.79
C PRO A 736 24.83 -12.84 -12.16
N LEU A 737 23.72 -13.45 -11.82
CA LEU A 737 23.21 -14.75 -12.25
C LEU A 737 24.12 -15.96 -11.96
N VAL A 738 24.99 -15.86 -10.97
CA VAL A 738 25.89 -16.96 -10.55
C VAL A 738 25.07 -18.07 -9.90
N CYS A 739 25.29 -19.32 -10.33
CA CYS A 739 24.69 -20.49 -9.69
C CYS A 739 25.74 -21.53 -9.25
N GLU A 740 26.98 -21.44 -9.72
CA GLU A 740 28.09 -22.33 -9.43
C GLU A 740 29.33 -21.51 -9.07
N VAL A 741 30.08 -21.90 -8.03
CA VAL A 741 31.26 -21.16 -7.58
C VAL A 741 32.33 -21.01 -8.69
N LYS A 742 32.43 -22.01 -9.59
CA LYS A 742 33.39 -21.98 -10.71
C LYS A 742 33.04 -20.92 -11.77
N GLU A 743 31.75 -20.56 -11.96
CA GLU A 743 31.35 -19.45 -12.82
C GLU A 743 31.89 -18.13 -12.23
N LEU A 744 31.67 -17.90 -10.94
CA LEU A 744 32.18 -16.71 -10.27
C LEU A 744 33.69 -16.65 -10.32
N LYS A 745 34.38 -17.76 -10.02
CA LYS A 745 35.84 -17.84 -10.06
C LYS A 745 36.38 -17.48 -11.43
N ASN A 746 35.81 -18.04 -12.51
CA ASN A 746 36.28 -17.81 -13.88
C ASN A 746 36.14 -16.32 -14.24
N VAL A 747 35.00 -15.69 -13.96
CA VAL A 747 34.78 -14.26 -14.26
C VAL A 747 35.66 -13.38 -13.36
N LYS A 748 35.80 -13.73 -12.06
CA LYS A 748 36.62 -13.00 -11.10
C LYS A 748 38.10 -13.00 -11.49
N GLU A 749 38.61 -14.07 -12.04
CA GLU A 749 40.00 -14.14 -12.52
C GLU A 749 40.23 -13.05 -13.59
N VAL A 750 39.31 -12.91 -14.56
CA VAL A 750 39.37 -11.88 -15.60
C VAL A 750 39.30 -10.48 -14.99
N VAL A 751 38.40 -10.28 -14.02
CA VAL A 751 38.20 -8.99 -13.33
C VAL A 751 39.47 -8.58 -12.57
N VAL A 752 40.02 -9.47 -11.74
CA VAL A 752 41.20 -9.22 -10.91
C VAL A 752 42.42 -8.95 -11.75
N GLU A 753 42.68 -9.78 -12.77
CA GLU A 753 43.80 -9.58 -13.69
C GLU A 753 43.72 -8.20 -14.38
N THR A 754 42.54 -7.82 -14.84
CA THR A 754 42.32 -6.54 -15.52
C THR A 754 42.44 -5.37 -14.56
N ALA A 755 41.79 -5.44 -13.37
CA ALA A 755 41.81 -4.39 -12.37
C ALA A 755 43.22 -4.11 -11.85
N ASP A 756 43.95 -5.15 -11.48
CA ASP A 756 45.32 -5.06 -10.97
C ASP A 756 46.28 -4.47 -12.01
N ALA A 757 46.13 -4.85 -13.28
CA ALA A 757 46.91 -4.26 -14.39
C ALA A 757 46.64 -2.76 -14.55
N GLU A 758 45.39 -2.31 -14.52
CA GLU A 758 45.00 -0.90 -14.62
C GLU A 758 45.46 -0.06 -13.39
N ILE A 759 45.35 -0.62 -12.18
CA ILE A 759 45.83 0.01 -10.94
C ILE A 759 47.34 0.17 -10.96
N ALA A 760 48.07 -0.89 -11.36
CA ALA A 760 49.52 -0.86 -11.48
C ALA A 760 50.01 0.13 -12.55
N ALA A 761 49.36 0.14 -13.72
CA ALA A 761 49.69 1.06 -14.81
C ALA A 761 49.47 2.56 -14.38
N ALA A 762 48.47 2.82 -13.56
CA ALA A 762 48.20 4.16 -13.03
C ALA A 762 49.04 4.53 -11.80
N GLY A 763 49.79 3.62 -11.22
CA GLY A 763 50.52 3.81 -9.95
C GLY A 763 49.60 4.14 -8.78
N SER A 764 48.35 3.63 -8.80
CA SER A 764 47.32 3.91 -7.79
C SER A 764 47.36 2.87 -6.65
N ASP A 765 46.84 3.26 -5.49
CA ASP A 765 46.58 2.41 -4.34
C ASP A 765 45.11 2.07 -4.17
N LEU A 766 44.32 2.22 -5.26
CA LEU A 766 42.88 1.93 -5.26
C LEU A 766 42.61 0.51 -4.79
N LYS A 767 41.65 0.38 -3.88
CA LYS A 767 41.09 -0.93 -3.49
C LYS A 767 39.73 -1.10 -4.16
N TYR A 768 39.36 -2.33 -4.43
CA TYR A 768 38.06 -2.73 -4.99
C TYR A 768 37.59 -4.02 -4.34
N SER A 769 36.33 -4.37 -4.51
CA SER A 769 35.79 -5.66 -4.08
C SER A 769 35.00 -6.32 -5.20
N VAL A 770 35.00 -7.66 -5.21
CA VAL A 770 34.26 -8.48 -6.18
C VAL A 770 33.29 -9.38 -5.44
N GLY A 771 32.03 -9.22 -5.71
CA GLY A 771 30.97 -10.04 -5.12
C GLY A 771 29.97 -10.53 -6.16
N THR A 772 28.88 -11.07 -5.70
CA THR A 772 27.87 -11.64 -6.58
C THR A 772 26.44 -11.29 -6.14
N MET A 773 25.53 -11.35 -7.11
CA MET A 773 24.12 -11.32 -6.85
C MET A 773 23.62 -12.74 -6.52
N ILE A 774 22.97 -12.91 -5.35
CA ILE A 774 22.27 -14.13 -4.99
C ILE A 774 20.82 -13.99 -5.48
N GLU A 775 20.54 -14.58 -6.62
CA GLU A 775 19.24 -14.45 -7.29
C GLU A 775 18.76 -15.78 -7.91
N ILE A 776 19.57 -16.82 -7.82
CA ILE A 776 19.22 -18.18 -8.23
C ILE A 776 19.06 -19.04 -6.97
N PRO A 777 17.99 -19.83 -6.82
CA PRO A 777 17.79 -20.69 -5.66
C PRO A 777 18.99 -21.62 -5.35
N ARG A 778 19.63 -22.16 -6.39
CA ARG A 778 20.84 -22.97 -6.20
C ARG A 778 21.98 -22.18 -5.55
N ALA A 779 22.17 -20.92 -5.94
CA ALA A 779 23.20 -20.07 -5.33
C ALA A 779 22.96 -19.85 -3.82
N ALA A 780 21.70 -19.68 -3.42
CA ALA A 780 21.35 -19.56 -2.02
C ALA A 780 21.62 -20.85 -1.22
N LEU A 781 21.41 -22.01 -1.84
CA LEU A 781 21.64 -23.33 -1.22
C LEU A 781 23.13 -23.70 -1.12
N THR A 782 24.00 -23.13 -1.96
CA THR A 782 25.46 -23.39 -2.01
C THR A 782 26.26 -22.11 -1.69
N ALA A 783 25.69 -21.24 -0.88
CA ALA A 783 26.26 -19.93 -0.59
C ALA A 783 27.57 -20.00 0.20
N ASP A 784 27.82 -21.07 0.96
CA ASP A 784 29.10 -21.37 1.60
C ASP A 784 30.23 -21.59 0.59
N GLU A 785 29.95 -22.30 -0.50
CA GLU A 785 30.94 -22.53 -1.57
C GLU A 785 31.18 -21.21 -2.33
N ILE A 786 30.13 -20.48 -2.68
CA ILE A 786 30.21 -19.19 -3.41
C ILE A 786 30.96 -18.15 -2.57
N ALA A 787 30.80 -18.14 -1.25
CA ALA A 787 31.48 -17.23 -0.33
C ALA A 787 33.01 -17.44 -0.26
N THR A 788 33.51 -18.53 -0.77
CA THR A 788 34.98 -18.72 -0.88
C THR A 788 35.59 -17.74 -1.90
N GLU A 789 34.81 -17.34 -2.91
CA GLU A 789 35.23 -16.41 -3.96
C GLU A 789 34.61 -15.03 -3.80
N ALA A 790 33.34 -14.95 -3.42
CA ALA A 790 32.62 -13.66 -3.27
C ALA A 790 33.04 -12.92 -1.99
N GLU A 791 33.28 -11.62 -2.10
CA GLU A 791 33.62 -10.74 -0.98
C GLU A 791 32.37 -10.10 -0.36
N PHE A 792 31.27 -10.02 -1.12
CA PHE A 792 29.95 -9.59 -0.66
C PHE A 792 28.83 -10.33 -1.40
N PHE A 793 27.64 -10.38 -0.79
CA PHE A 793 26.40 -10.82 -1.45
C PHE A 793 25.40 -9.67 -1.54
N CYS A 794 24.73 -9.58 -2.67
CA CYS A 794 23.56 -8.76 -2.85
C CYS A 794 22.37 -9.63 -3.32
N PHE A 795 21.27 -9.62 -2.61
CA PHE A 795 20.10 -10.41 -2.99
C PHE A 795 19.32 -9.72 -4.12
N GLY A 796 19.30 -10.34 -5.31
CA GLY A 796 18.47 -9.94 -6.45
C GLY A 796 17.08 -10.58 -6.35
N THR A 797 16.23 -10.03 -5.48
CA THR A 797 14.97 -10.68 -5.10
C THR A 797 13.94 -10.73 -6.20
N ASN A 798 14.05 -9.95 -7.27
CA ASN A 798 13.16 -10.07 -8.44
C ASN A 798 13.33 -11.46 -9.07
N ASP A 799 14.55 -11.80 -9.50
CA ASP A 799 14.85 -13.11 -10.12
C ASP A 799 14.74 -14.25 -9.11
N LEU A 800 15.18 -14.05 -7.87
CA LEU A 800 15.04 -15.07 -6.82
C LEU A 800 13.57 -15.43 -6.57
N THR A 801 12.66 -14.45 -6.61
CA THR A 801 11.22 -14.67 -6.49
C THR A 801 10.69 -15.44 -7.70
N GLN A 802 10.98 -14.99 -8.93
CA GLN A 802 10.55 -15.65 -10.15
C GLN A 802 10.95 -17.13 -10.19
N MET A 803 12.20 -17.40 -9.87
CA MET A 803 12.74 -18.78 -9.90
C MET A 803 12.24 -19.65 -8.74
N THR A 804 11.95 -19.05 -7.59
CA THR A 804 11.39 -19.79 -6.44
C THR A 804 9.93 -20.14 -6.65
N PHE A 805 9.13 -19.22 -7.18
CA PHE A 805 7.72 -19.48 -7.53
C PHE A 805 7.56 -20.25 -8.85
N GLY A 806 8.54 -20.19 -9.75
CA GLY A 806 8.50 -20.87 -11.03
C GLY A 806 7.60 -20.22 -12.06
N PHE A 807 7.40 -18.88 -11.99
CA PHE A 807 6.69 -18.11 -13.00
C PHE A 807 7.33 -16.72 -13.23
N SER A 808 7.13 -16.21 -14.44
CA SER A 808 7.63 -14.91 -14.86
C SER A 808 6.82 -13.79 -14.24
N ARG A 809 7.50 -12.72 -13.79
CA ARG A 809 6.87 -11.47 -13.36
C ARG A 809 5.99 -10.88 -14.46
N ASP A 810 6.49 -10.86 -15.70
CA ASP A 810 5.82 -10.23 -16.84
C ASP A 810 4.57 -10.99 -17.31
N ASP A 811 4.56 -12.32 -17.12
CA ASP A 811 3.43 -13.18 -17.47
C ASP A 811 2.41 -13.38 -16.33
N SER A 812 2.79 -13.08 -15.09
CA SER A 812 1.99 -13.40 -13.90
C SER A 812 0.65 -12.67 -13.82
N GLY A 813 0.54 -11.48 -14.41
CA GLY A 813 -0.71 -10.72 -14.49
C GLY A 813 -1.88 -11.48 -15.14
N LYS A 814 -1.59 -12.50 -15.97
CA LYS A 814 -2.61 -13.32 -16.62
C LYS A 814 -3.39 -14.21 -15.66
N PHE A 815 -2.85 -14.52 -14.47
CA PHE A 815 -3.47 -15.47 -13.52
C PHE A 815 -3.50 -14.96 -12.06
N LEU A 816 -2.69 -13.99 -11.67
CA LEU A 816 -2.61 -13.54 -10.28
C LEU A 816 -3.94 -13.03 -9.75
N ASP A 817 -4.76 -12.37 -10.57
CA ASP A 817 -6.08 -11.92 -10.15
C ASP A 817 -7.00 -13.10 -9.75
N ALA A 818 -6.95 -14.21 -10.49
CA ALA A 818 -7.68 -15.41 -10.12
C ALA A 818 -7.16 -16.04 -8.82
N TYR A 819 -5.84 -15.97 -8.57
CA TYR A 819 -5.23 -16.43 -7.32
C TYR A 819 -5.66 -15.60 -6.12
N TYR A 820 -5.80 -14.27 -6.30
CA TYR A 820 -6.33 -13.38 -5.24
C TYR A 820 -7.80 -13.66 -4.96
N GLN A 821 -8.62 -13.85 -6.01
CA GLN A 821 -10.04 -14.20 -5.86
C GLN A 821 -10.23 -15.55 -5.16
N ALA A 822 -9.38 -16.53 -5.49
CA ALA A 822 -9.37 -17.85 -4.86
C ALA A 822 -8.71 -17.87 -3.47
N LYS A 823 -8.21 -16.72 -2.97
CA LYS A 823 -7.50 -16.60 -1.68
C LYS A 823 -6.24 -17.50 -1.59
N ILE A 824 -5.57 -17.74 -2.73
CA ILE A 824 -4.32 -18.51 -2.78
C ILE A 824 -3.14 -17.61 -2.35
N PHE A 825 -3.10 -16.38 -2.87
CA PHE A 825 -2.15 -15.36 -2.43
C PHE A 825 -2.90 -14.19 -1.78
N GLU A 826 -2.30 -13.66 -0.70
CA GLU A 826 -2.81 -12.48 0.01
C GLU A 826 -2.25 -11.18 -0.58
N SER A 827 -1.03 -11.21 -1.14
CA SER A 827 -0.33 -10.07 -1.73
C SER A 827 0.47 -10.50 -2.95
N ASP A 828 0.86 -9.51 -3.76
CA ASP A 828 1.76 -9.72 -4.90
C ASP A 828 3.18 -10.06 -4.39
N PRO A 829 3.73 -11.25 -4.75
CA PRO A 829 5.06 -11.65 -4.31
C PRO A 829 6.19 -10.82 -4.92
N PHE A 830 5.93 -10.01 -5.95
CA PHE A 830 6.89 -9.07 -6.54
C PHE A 830 6.87 -7.70 -5.87
N ALA A 831 5.76 -7.32 -5.26
CA ALA A 831 5.63 -6.07 -4.51
C ALA A 831 6.08 -6.20 -3.04
N ARG A 832 5.87 -7.38 -2.45
CA ARG A 832 6.19 -7.69 -1.07
C ARG A 832 6.93 -9.02 -0.99
N LEU A 833 8.06 -9.05 -0.30
CA LEU A 833 8.90 -10.24 -0.19
C LEU A 833 8.15 -11.42 0.45
N ASP A 834 8.15 -12.56 -0.23
CA ASP A 834 7.71 -13.83 0.34
C ASP A 834 8.71 -14.31 1.40
N GLN A 835 8.37 -14.09 2.66
CA GLN A 835 9.22 -14.47 3.79
C GLN A 835 9.22 -15.98 4.05
N ASN A 836 8.24 -16.74 3.50
CA ASN A 836 8.08 -18.17 3.75
C ASN A 836 8.91 -19.06 2.80
N GLY A 837 9.05 -18.65 1.55
CA GLY A 837 9.84 -19.36 0.53
C GLY A 837 11.14 -18.63 0.24
N VAL A 838 11.06 -17.47 -0.42
CA VAL A 838 12.23 -16.64 -0.80
C VAL A 838 13.01 -16.21 0.43
N GLY A 839 12.34 -15.79 1.49
CA GLY A 839 12.97 -15.39 2.75
C GLY A 839 13.76 -16.51 3.43
N LYS A 840 13.31 -17.77 3.31
CA LYS A 840 14.09 -18.92 3.79
C LYS A 840 15.37 -19.14 3.00
N LEU A 841 15.33 -18.96 1.68
CA LEU A 841 16.53 -19.03 0.85
C LEU A 841 17.52 -17.93 1.21
N MET A 842 17.03 -16.70 1.46
CA MET A 842 17.87 -15.60 1.94
C MET A 842 18.50 -15.92 3.30
N ASP A 843 17.74 -16.42 4.27
CA ASP A 843 18.25 -16.80 5.59
C ASP A 843 19.32 -17.90 5.50
N MET A 844 19.09 -18.90 4.64
CA MET A 844 20.10 -19.93 4.38
C MET A 844 21.38 -19.34 3.78
N ALA A 845 21.25 -18.48 2.78
CA ALA A 845 22.41 -17.86 2.13
C ALA A 845 23.20 -16.95 3.09
N VAL A 846 22.52 -16.20 3.96
CA VAL A 846 23.15 -15.37 5.01
C VAL A 846 23.95 -16.25 5.97
N LYS A 847 23.36 -17.34 6.48
CA LYS A 847 24.02 -18.25 7.43
C LYS A 847 25.21 -18.96 6.81
N LEU A 848 25.04 -19.54 5.62
CA LEU A 848 26.09 -20.24 4.89
C LEU A 848 27.24 -19.30 4.48
N GLY A 849 26.89 -18.11 3.94
CA GLY A 849 27.88 -17.13 3.54
C GLY A 849 28.74 -16.64 4.72
N LYS A 850 28.10 -16.27 5.84
CA LYS A 850 28.79 -15.84 7.07
C LYS A 850 29.56 -16.98 7.77
N GLN A 851 29.18 -18.23 7.56
CA GLN A 851 29.94 -19.35 8.06
C GLN A 851 31.33 -19.45 7.38
N THR A 852 31.40 -19.19 6.09
CA THR A 852 32.65 -19.19 5.31
C THR A 852 33.40 -17.87 5.47
N ARG A 853 32.72 -16.76 5.41
CA ARG A 853 33.26 -15.39 5.52
C ARG A 853 32.46 -14.58 6.57
N PRO A 854 32.90 -14.57 7.85
CA PRO A 854 32.17 -13.94 8.95
C PRO A 854 31.96 -12.44 8.78
N ASP A 855 32.85 -11.76 8.07
CA ASP A 855 32.83 -10.33 7.77
C ASP A 855 32.16 -9.99 6.43
N MET A 856 31.47 -10.96 5.82
CA MET A 856 30.77 -10.77 4.55
C MET A 856 29.75 -9.64 4.63
N HIS A 857 29.85 -8.69 3.71
CA HIS A 857 28.91 -7.60 3.55
C HIS A 857 27.67 -8.08 2.77
N LEU A 858 26.48 -7.81 3.29
CA LEU A 858 25.22 -8.34 2.79
C LEU A 858 24.21 -7.24 2.49
N GLY A 859 23.62 -7.26 1.31
CA GLY A 859 22.59 -6.31 0.92
C GLY A 859 21.47 -6.92 0.09
N ILE A 860 20.46 -6.10 -0.19
CA ILE A 860 19.35 -6.41 -1.10
C ILE A 860 19.19 -5.27 -2.10
N CYS A 861 18.90 -5.58 -3.35
CA CYS A 861 18.71 -4.58 -4.40
C CYS A 861 17.47 -4.82 -5.28
N GLY A 862 16.67 -5.85 -5.01
CA GLY A 862 15.39 -6.06 -5.67
C GLY A 862 14.34 -4.99 -5.28
N GLU A 863 13.21 -4.95 -5.96
CA GLU A 863 12.10 -4.01 -5.71
C GLU A 863 11.63 -4.03 -4.25
N HIS A 864 11.80 -5.16 -3.56
CA HIS A 864 11.47 -5.36 -2.16
C HIS A 864 12.30 -4.48 -1.19
N GLY A 865 13.47 -3.97 -1.61
CA GLY A 865 14.31 -3.10 -0.78
C GLY A 865 13.67 -1.77 -0.37
N GLY A 866 12.60 -1.37 -1.03
CA GLY A 866 11.79 -0.18 -0.69
C GLY A 866 10.47 -0.48 0.01
N ASP A 867 10.10 -1.76 0.23
CA ASP A 867 8.88 -2.13 0.94
C ASP A 867 9.14 -2.24 2.46
N PRO A 868 8.37 -1.52 3.32
CA PRO A 868 8.61 -1.49 4.76
C PRO A 868 8.66 -2.86 5.44
N SER A 869 7.78 -3.80 5.06
CA SER A 869 7.74 -5.14 5.66
C SER A 869 8.96 -5.97 5.26
N SER A 870 9.44 -5.79 4.04
CA SER A 870 10.63 -6.43 3.52
C SER A 870 11.91 -5.85 4.15
N VAL A 871 11.94 -4.53 4.38
CA VAL A 871 13.02 -3.84 5.12
C VAL A 871 13.12 -4.36 6.56
N GLU A 872 11.97 -4.52 7.25
CA GLU A 872 11.95 -5.12 8.59
C GLU A 872 12.51 -6.56 8.58
N PHE A 873 12.14 -7.35 7.59
CA PHE A 873 12.67 -8.70 7.43
C PHE A 873 14.18 -8.70 7.18
N CYS A 874 14.70 -7.81 6.31
CA CYS A 874 16.13 -7.65 6.07
C CYS A 874 16.90 -7.25 7.35
N HIS A 875 16.30 -6.36 8.18
CA HIS A 875 16.84 -6.03 9.48
C HIS A 875 16.97 -7.26 10.39
N LYS A 876 15.91 -8.08 10.48
CA LYS A 876 15.90 -9.32 11.29
C LYS A 876 16.90 -10.36 10.79
N LEU A 877 17.16 -10.43 9.48
CA LEU A 877 18.19 -11.29 8.91
C LEU A 877 19.61 -10.80 9.19
N GLY A 878 19.79 -9.56 9.62
CA GLY A 878 21.10 -8.95 9.86
C GLY A 878 21.83 -8.60 8.57
N LEU A 879 21.11 -8.09 7.55
CA LEU A 879 21.73 -7.46 6.39
C LEU A 879 22.39 -6.13 6.78
N ASP A 880 23.36 -5.69 6.01
CA ASP A 880 24.07 -4.42 6.23
C ASP A 880 23.35 -3.26 5.57
N TYR A 881 22.72 -3.49 4.40
CA TYR A 881 21.98 -2.45 3.70
C TYR A 881 20.78 -2.99 2.91
N VAL A 882 19.82 -2.08 2.67
CA VAL A 882 18.79 -2.23 1.65
C VAL A 882 19.02 -1.20 0.54
N SER A 883 18.66 -1.54 -0.69
CA SER A 883 18.77 -0.63 -1.83
C SER A 883 17.44 -0.58 -2.60
N CYS A 884 17.02 0.64 -2.95
CA CYS A 884 15.72 0.88 -3.57
C CYS A 884 15.81 2.07 -4.55
N SER A 885 14.75 2.32 -5.31
CA SER A 885 14.68 3.49 -6.18
C SER A 885 14.80 4.81 -5.37
N PRO A 886 15.28 5.91 -5.99
CA PRO A 886 15.57 7.16 -5.28
C PRO A 886 14.44 7.68 -4.39
N PHE A 887 13.21 7.70 -4.91
CA PHE A 887 12.03 8.19 -4.17
C PHE A 887 11.59 7.29 -3.02
N ARG A 888 12.05 6.02 -2.98
CA ARG A 888 11.78 5.12 -1.86
C ARG A 888 12.81 5.21 -0.73
N VAL A 889 13.91 5.94 -0.92
CA VAL A 889 14.96 6.10 0.10
C VAL A 889 14.43 6.62 1.44
N PRO A 890 13.60 7.68 1.52
CA PRO A 890 13.04 8.14 2.79
C PRO A 890 12.13 7.09 3.44
N ILE A 891 11.36 6.36 2.65
CA ILE A 891 10.47 5.29 3.13
C ILE A 891 11.31 4.17 3.77
N ALA A 892 12.37 3.73 3.07
CA ALA A 892 13.27 2.69 3.57
C ALA A 892 14.03 3.13 4.84
N ARG A 893 14.47 4.40 4.93
CA ARG A 893 15.11 4.98 6.12
C ARG A 893 14.19 4.94 7.33
N LEU A 894 12.93 5.36 7.16
CA LEU A 894 11.93 5.34 8.23
C LEU A 894 11.60 3.89 8.64
N ALA A 895 11.38 3.01 7.67
CA ALA A 895 11.10 1.58 7.93
C ALA A 895 12.27 0.88 8.65
N ALA A 896 13.52 1.18 8.27
CA ALA A 896 14.71 0.66 8.94
C ALA A 896 14.81 1.12 10.41
N ALA A 897 14.45 2.38 10.68
CA ALA A 897 14.38 2.90 12.04
C ALA A 897 13.30 2.21 12.87
N GLN A 898 12.11 2.07 12.32
CA GLN A 898 10.99 1.37 12.94
C GLN A 898 11.34 -0.08 13.25
N ALA A 899 12.00 -0.77 12.30
CA ALA A 899 12.47 -2.14 12.49
C ALA A 899 13.51 -2.23 13.63
N ALA A 900 14.46 -1.33 13.68
CA ALA A 900 15.46 -1.28 14.74
C ALA A 900 14.85 -1.02 16.12
N ILE A 901 13.86 -0.13 16.20
CA ILE A 901 13.16 0.18 17.46
C ILE A 901 12.34 -1.05 17.93
N ALA A 902 11.60 -1.67 17.01
CA ALA A 902 10.73 -2.81 17.33
C ALA A 902 11.50 -4.08 17.74
N ASN A 903 12.78 -4.21 17.40
CA ASN A 903 13.61 -5.40 17.63
C ASN A 903 14.77 -5.16 18.59
N ARG A 904 14.71 -4.10 19.42
CA ARG A 904 15.66 -3.82 20.51
C ARG A 904 15.55 -4.77 21.69
#